data_c4431524f0ea22b1d6b3d513bd8eb035
#
_entry.id   c4431524f0ea22b1d6b3d513bd8eb035
#
_cell.length_a   1.000
_cell.length_b   1.000
_cell.length_c   1.000
_cell.angle_alpha   90.00
_cell.angle_beta   90.00
_cell.angle_gamma   90.00
#
_symmetry.space_group_name_H-M   'P 1'
#
loop_
_entity.id
_entity.type
_entity.pdbx_description
1 polymer ?
#
loop_
_entity_poly.entity_id
_entity_poly.type
_entity_poly.pdbx_seq_one_letter_code
_entity_poly.pdbx_strand_id
1 'polypeptide(L)'
;MSVGFNFLEAPALPAPQVTEAQAQEILATHYGLRARATSLGSNQDKNFVVAGPEDEIVGVLKIANPAFNATEIEAQDLAAELIAEAEPTLRMAVPLPNLAGQKCTAIRGLVDGTAYVRLLRFLPGGTLLDSGYLSPTAVAGLGEIAGRVSRALEGFRHPGLDRVLQWDLRYGAAVVAELISYVADPVSRSQVDTAATEAWARIAPVVDELPRQAVHLDVTDANVVVGRRADGSAYPDGVIDFGDLSDSWAVSELAITVSSVLGHPGSEPISILPAVRAFHANRPLTAAEADVLWPMVVLRTAVLIASGAQQASLDPDNPYLANQSGGEWRMFEQATSVPIDVMTAAIRADLGLAVVTGPIEVTVPLVDADPAAVVTLDLAATSDVYDFAFENDGSLNADIEDELARTAVQSGARLVVTQYGQARLSRTRKLSQQSPDVVATVISVWAASATPLVAPWDGEIDGSTLRGAEYELTLSGVDLAASGSVRAGEPLADGPAGAWVEVGVRPVGAPEAPPLTRFELAPGWLALTRDPRPLLGLPAVEVRDAGDLLSRRDASFASVQEFYYAKPPQIERGRRHYLMSTAGRTYLDMVNNVTVLGHAHPRVAETAARQLRKLNTNSRFNYAAVVEFSERLAALLPDPLDTVFLVNSGSEASDLAIRLATAATGRRDVVAVREAYHGWTYGTDAVSTSTADNPNALATRPDWVHTVESPNSFRGKYRGAEAVRYVGEAVEQIERMVADGRPPAAFICESVYGNAGGMALPDGYLQQVYAAVRAAGGLAISDEVQVGYGRLGEWFWGFMQQNAVPDIISIAKSTGNGYPLGAVITSRAVADGFRSQGYFFSSTGGSPLSCAIGMTVLDVLRDEGLQNNAARVGAHLKARLQALQEKHAIIGTVHGIGLYLGVEMIRNPETLEPATEETSAICDRMLELGVIIQPTGDHMNILKTKPPLCIDIEGADFYVDALHRVLTEGW
;
A
#
# COMPACT_ATOMS: atom_id res chain seq x y z
N MET A 1 19.32 -37.02 -30.66
CA MET A 1 20.00 -37.19 -29.35
C MET A 1 20.39 -35.78 -28.92
N SER A 2 20.03 -35.36 -27.76
CA SER A 2 20.48 -34.08 -27.24
C SER A 2 22.00 -34.06 -27.18
N VAL A 3 22.62 -32.95 -27.57
CA VAL A 3 24.09 -32.81 -27.53
C VAL A 3 24.56 -32.48 -26.11
N GLY A 4 23.63 -32.04 -25.24
CA GLY A 4 23.91 -31.59 -23.89
C GLY A 4 23.36 -32.53 -22.78
N PHE A 5 23.46 -32.06 -21.56
CA PHE A 5 23.01 -32.75 -20.35
C PHE A 5 21.52 -33.10 -20.40
N ASN A 6 21.16 -34.30 -19.90
CA ASN A 6 19.77 -34.78 -19.81
C ASN A 6 19.45 -35.23 -18.37
N PHE A 7 18.72 -34.41 -17.64
CA PHE A 7 18.31 -34.70 -16.27
C PHE A 7 17.44 -35.98 -16.14
N LEU A 8 16.56 -36.26 -17.07
CA LEU A 8 15.71 -37.45 -17.03
C LEU A 8 16.46 -38.77 -17.21
N GLU A 9 17.68 -38.72 -17.80
CA GLU A 9 18.58 -39.88 -17.92
C GLU A 9 19.53 -40.01 -16.72
N ALA A 10 19.84 -38.87 -16.05
CA ALA A 10 20.74 -38.81 -14.91
C ALA A 10 20.24 -37.81 -13.86
N PRO A 11 19.22 -38.19 -13.03
CA PRO A 11 18.53 -37.25 -12.15
C PRO A 11 19.30 -36.87 -10.88
N ALA A 12 20.55 -37.27 -10.73
CA ALA A 12 21.43 -36.90 -9.62
C ALA A 12 22.63 -36.09 -10.11
N LEU A 13 22.76 -34.84 -9.60
CA LEU A 13 23.88 -33.93 -9.92
C LEU A 13 24.60 -33.50 -8.62
N PRO A 14 25.47 -34.36 -8.07
CA PRO A 14 26.24 -33.98 -6.89
C PRO A 14 27.20 -32.83 -7.21
N ALA A 15 27.26 -31.81 -6.37
CA ALA A 15 28.17 -30.68 -6.53
C ALA A 15 29.65 -31.14 -6.48
N PRO A 16 30.51 -30.54 -7.30
CA PRO A 16 31.95 -30.86 -7.33
C PRO A 16 32.61 -30.60 -5.96
N GLN A 17 33.38 -31.54 -5.49
CA GLN A 17 34.08 -31.43 -4.21
C GLN A 17 35.43 -30.71 -4.42
N VAL A 18 35.44 -29.39 -4.25
CA VAL A 18 36.65 -28.54 -4.36
C VAL A 18 36.80 -27.73 -3.10
N THR A 19 37.99 -27.71 -2.55
CA THR A 19 38.36 -26.99 -1.33
C THR A 19 38.72 -25.53 -1.60
N GLU A 20 38.63 -24.67 -0.58
CA GLU A 20 39.06 -23.27 -0.65
C GLU A 20 40.54 -23.15 -1.04
N ALA A 21 41.42 -24.06 -0.55
CA ALA A 21 42.82 -24.07 -0.92
C ALA A 21 43.04 -24.37 -2.39
N GLN A 22 42.31 -25.31 -2.97
CA GLN A 22 42.33 -25.58 -4.42
C GLN A 22 41.81 -24.40 -5.23
N ALA A 23 40.75 -23.73 -4.77
CA ALA A 23 40.24 -22.52 -5.41
C ALA A 23 41.27 -21.39 -5.42
N GLN A 24 42.00 -21.18 -4.31
CA GLN A 24 43.10 -20.20 -4.23
C GLN A 24 44.29 -20.55 -5.16
N GLU A 25 44.61 -21.82 -5.28
CA GLU A 25 45.65 -22.28 -6.22
C GLU A 25 45.23 -22.01 -7.69
N ILE A 26 43.97 -22.25 -8.03
CA ILE A 26 43.42 -21.94 -9.36
C ILE A 26 43.52 -20.44 -9.65
N LEU A 27 43.12 -19.58 -8.69
CA LEU A 27 43.19 -18.13 -8.83
C LEU A 27 44.64 -17.67 -9.06
N ALA A 28 45.60 -18.19 -8.30
CA ALA A 28 46.99 -17.84 -8.43
C ALA A 28 47.56 -18.30 -9.77
N THR A 29 47.28 -19.54 -10.21
CA THR A 29 47.84 -20.16 -11.37
C THR A 29 47.26 -19.63 -12.67
N HIS A 30 45.96 -19.49 -12.75
CA HIS A 30 45.25 -19.18 -14.01
C HIS A 30 44.86 -17.73 -14.13
N TYR A 31 44.65 -17.00 -13.03
CA TYR A 31 44.23 -15.61 -13.04
C TYR A 31 45.30 -14.64 -12.51
N GLY A 32 46.37 -15.15 -11.93
CA GLY A 32 47.45 -14.33 -11.35
C GLY A 32 47.05 -13.62 -10.06
N LEU A 33 45.97 -14.05 -9.42
CA LEU A 33 45.37 -13.41 -8.25
C LEU A 33 45.78 -14.13 -6.96
N ARG A 34 46.45 -13.42 -6.04
CA ARG A 34 46.66 -13.86 -4.67
C ARG A 34 45.46 -13.35 -3.81
N ALA A 35 44.42 -14.15 -3.74
CA ALA A 35 43.16 -13.78 -3.15
C ALA A 35 42.66 -14.88 -2.22
N ARG A 36 41.85 -14.52 -1.25
CA ARG A 36 41.11 -15.46 -0.41
C ARG A 36 39.87 -15.93 -1.16
N ALA A 37 39.62 -17.22 -1.18
CA ALA A 37 38.41 -17.82 -1.72
C ALA A 37 37.60 -18.40 -0.57
N THR A 38 36.35 -17.98 -0.43
CA THR A 38 35.41 -18.47 0.61
C THR A 38 34.24 -19.14 -0.07
N SER A 39 33.91 -20.38 0.34
CA SER A 39 32.84 -21.17 -0.29
C SER A 39 31.46 -20.49 -0.16
N LEU A 40 30.73 -20.42 -1.26
CA LEU A 40 29.32 -20.08 -1.30
C LEU A 40 28.47 -21.35 -1.41
N GLY A 41 27.24 -21.30 -0.93
CA GLY A 41 26.23 -22.33 -1.16
C GLY A 41 25.93 -22.47 -2.64
N SER A 42 25.72 -23.69 -3.12
CA SER A 42 25.30 -24.00 -4.49
C SER A 42 24.72 -25.41 -4.54
N ASN A 43 23.73 -25.63 -5.41
CA ASN A 43 23.10 -26.94 -5.56
C ASN A 43 23.86 -27.86 -6.55
N GLN A 44 24.32 -27.30 -7.64
CA GLN A 44 24.86 -28.09 -8.75
C GLN A 44 26.35 -27.79 -9.00
N ASP A 45 26.78 -26.55 -8.94
CA ASP A 45 28.13 -26.07 -9.15
C ASP A 45 28.85 -25.88 -7.81
N LYS A 46 30.14 -25.54 -7.85
CA LYS A 46 30.90 -25.11 -6.67
C LYS A 46 31.34 -23.67 -6.87
N ASN A 47 30.88 -22.79 -5.98
CA ASN A 47 31.10 -21.35 -6.08
C ASN A 47 31.92 -20.84 -4.90
N PHE A 48 32.79 -19.85 -5.16
CA PHE A 48 33.60 -19.18 -4.15
C PHE A 48 33.57 -17.67 -4.36
N VAL A 49 33.30 -16.91 -3.31
CA VAL A 49 33.55 -15.47 -3.32
C VAL A 49 35.08 -15.26 -3.23
N VAL A 50 35.59 -14.34 -4.07
CA VAL A 50 37.02 -14.05 -4.16
C VAL A 50 37.29 -12.65 -3.63
N ALA A 51 38.02 -12.57 -2.50
CA ALA A 51 38.44 -11.31 -1.85
C ALA A 51 39.93 -11.08 -2.05
N GLY A 52 40.31 -9.90 -2.47
CA GLY A 52 41.69 -9.46 -2.61
C GLY A 52 42.36 -9.16 -1.25
N PRO A 53 43.63 -8.69 -1.27
CA PRO A 53 44.38 -8.44 -0.04
C PRO A 53 43.83 -7.38 0.89
N GLU A 54 43.05 -6.43 0.35
CA GLU A 54 42.42 -5.35 1.11
C GLU A 54 40.92 -5.65 1.46
N ASP A 55 40.55 -6.94 1.41
CA ASP A 55 39.19 -7.46 1.54
C ASP A 55 38.18 -6.96 0.48
N GLU A 56 38.62 -6.31 -0.59
CA GLU A 56 37.81 -5.98 -1.76
C GLU A 56 37.38 -7.25 -2.50
N ILE A 57 36.07 -7.33 -2.87
CA ILE A 57 35.57 -8.47 -3.61
C ILE A 57 35.90 -8.31 -5.07
N VAL A 58 36.74 -9.20 -5.61
CA VAL A 58 37.25 -9.22 -6.97
C VAL A 58 36.30 -9.93 -7.93
N GLY A 59 35.63 -10.98 -7.48
CA GLY A 59 34.73 -11.78 -8.32
C GLY A 59 34.15 -12.98 -7.62
N VAL A 60 33.47 -13.83 -8.41
CA VAL A 60 32.99 -15.16 -7.98
C VAL A 60 33.65 -16.20 -8.85
N LEU A 61 34.43 -17.10 -8.24
CA LEU A 61 35.01 -18.26 -8.92
C LEU A 61 33.96 -19.36 -8.97
N LYS A 62 33.50 -19.70 -10.19
CA LYS A 62 32.48 -20.73 -10.44
C LYS A 62 33.15 -21.94 -11.09
N ILE A 63 32.96 -23.10 -10.48
CA ILE A 63 33.45 -24.40 -10.98
C ILE A 63 32.22 -25.19 -11.38
N ALA A 64 32.03 -25.34 -12.68
CA ALA A 64 30.86 -26.01 -13.23
C ALA A 64 30.83 -27.50 -12.89
N ASN A 65 29.64 -28.06 -12.76
CA ASN A 65 29.45 -29.48 -12.58
C ASN A 65 30.05 -30.25 -13.76
N PRO A 66 30.78 -31.33 -13.50
CA PRO A 66 31.44 -32.14 -14.56
C PRO A 66 30.48 -32.75 -15.59
N ALA A 67 29.18 -32.83 -15.25
CA ALA A 67 28.16 -33.28 -16.19
C ALA A 67 27.91 -32.29 -17.35
N PHE A 68 28.28 -31.03 -17.20
CA PHE A 68 28.15 -30.01 -18.23
C PHE A 68 29.41 -29.92 -19.12
N ASN A 69 29.19 -29.82 -20.43
CA ASN A 69 30.30 -29.76 -21.38
C ASN A 69 30.72 -28.31 -21.74
N ALA A 70 31.83 -28.15 -22.43
CA ALA A 70 32.35 -26.82 -22.78
C ALA A 70 31.37 -25.96 -23.60
N THR A 71 30.56 -26.58 -24.47
CA THR A 71 29.63 -25.88 -25.35
C THR A 71 28.47 -25.29 -24.54
N GLU A 72 28.02 -25.99 -23.50
CA GLU A 72 26.99 -25.46 -22.57
C GLU A 72 27.53 -24.28 -21.76
N ILE A 73 28.78 -24.35 -21.30
CA ILE A 73 29.43 -23.25 -20.57
C ILE A 73 29.64 -22.02 -21.47
N GLU A 74 30.05 -22.24 -22.73
CA GLU A 74 30.23 -21.19 -23.74
C GLU A 74 28.90 -20.46 -24.01
N ALA A 75 27.77 -21.19 -24.10
CA ALA A 75 26.46 -20.59 -24.28
C ALA A 75 26.09 -19.63 -23.14
N GLN A 76 26.36 -20.01 -21.89
CA GLN A 76 26.10 -19.17 -20.71
C GLN A 76 26.90 -17.86 -20.73
N ASP A 77 28.20 -17.95 -21.08
CA ASP A 77 29.08 -16.79 -21.13
C ASP A 77 28.67 -15.81 -22.24
N LEU A 78 28.38 -16.34 -23.44
CA LEU A 78 27.93 -15.53 -24.59
C LEU A 78 26.56 -14.88 -24.35
N ALA A 79 25.63 -15.57 -23.69
CA ALA A 79 24.32 -15.01 -23.33
C ALA A 79 24.45 -13.85 -22.35
N ALA A 80 25.28 -13.99 -21.30
CA ALA A 80 25.52 -12.92 -20.33
C ALA A 80 26.12 -11.67 -21.00
N GLU A 81 27.04 -11.85 -21.92
CA GLU A 81 27.65 -10.75 -22.66
C GLU A 81 26.68 -10.08 -23.63
N LEU A 82 25.87 -10.88 -24.34
CA LEU A 82 24.85 -10.37 -25.24
C LEU A 82 23.84 -9.47 -24.49
N ILE A 83 23.38 -9.91 -23.33
CA ILE A 83 22.47 -9.10 -22.51
C ILE A 83 23.18 -7.84 -22.02
N ALA A 84 24.43 -7.92 -21.55
CA ALA A 84 25.19 -6.76 -21.11
C ALA A 84 25.40 -5.72 -22.22
N GLU A 85 25.52 -6.16 -23.49
CA GLU A 85 25.60 -5.28 -24.65
C GLU A 85 24.25 -4.69 -25.05
N ALA A 86 23.20 -5.52 -25.08
CA ALA A 86 21.85 -5.11 -25.47
C ALA A 86 21.18 -4.20 -24.41
N GLU A 87 21.48 -4.43 -23.13
CA GLU A 87 20.83 -3.75 -21.98
C GLU A 87 21.91 -3.14 -21.05
N PRO A 88 22.60 -2.07 -21.47
CA PRO A 88 23.77 -1.53 -20.76
C PRO A 88 23.46 -0.94 -19.38
N THR A 89 22.19 -0.74 -19.05
CA THR A 89 21.73 -0.30 -17.72
C THR A 89 21.53 -1.46 -16.74
N LEU A 90 21.53 -2.72 -17.23
CA LEU A 90 21.52 -3.91 -16.38
C LEU A 90 22.94 -4.32 -16.05
N ARG A 91 23.21 -4.55 -14.77
CA ARG A 91 24.48 -5.12 -14.32
C ARG A 91 24.47 -6.64 -14.55
N MET A 92 25.51 -7.14 -15.21
CA MET A 92 25.60 -8.56 -15.56
C MET A 92 26.87 -9.18 -15.00
N ALA A 93 26.76 -10.40 -14.47
CA ALA A 93 27.87 -11.18 -13.97
C ALA A 93 28.65 -11.85 -15.15
N VAL A 94 29.28 -11.03 -15.98
CA VAL A 94 30.07 -11.53 -17.13
C VAL A 94 31.39 -12.16 -16.69
N PRO A 95 31.93 -13.13 -17.47
CA PRO A 95 33.20 -13.77 -17.16
C PRO A 95 34.41 -12.83 -17.38
N LEU A 96 35.35 -12.89 -16.45
CA LEU A 96 36.64 -12.18 -16.52
C LEU A 96 37.70 -13.09 -17.20
N PRO A 97 38.55 -12.54 -18.07
CA PRO A 97 39.58 -13.35 -18.77
C PRO A 97 40.65 -13.84 -17.80
N ASN A 98 41.15 -15.05 -18.02
CA ASN A 98 42.33 -15.61 -17.38
C ASN A 98 43.63 -15.03 -17.97
N LEU A 99 44.79 -15.42 -17.44
CA LEU A 99 46.13 -14.97 -17.93
C LEU A 99 46.38 -15.29 -19.41
N ALA A 100 45.69 -16.27 -19.99
CA ALA A 100 45.78 -16.62 -21.41
C ALA A 100 44.72 -15.86 -22.26
N GLY A 101 43.93 -14.96 -21.66
CA GLY A 101 42.87 -14.23 -22.36
C GLY A 101 41.60 -15.06 -22.58
N GLN A 102 41.47 -16.24 -21.98
CA GLN A 102 40.30 -17.12 -22.09
C GLN A 102 39.32 -16.84 -20.97
N LYS A 103 38.04 -16.91 -21.24
CA LYS A 103 36.96 -16.68 -20.27
C LYS A 103 36.70 -17.91 -19.40
N CYS A 104 36.90 -19.10 -19.96
CA CYS A 104 36.76 -20.38 -19.27
C CYS A 104 38.08 -21.14 -19.28
N THR A 105 38.40 -21.75 -18.15
CA THR A 105 39.61 -22.57 -17.94
C THR A 105 39.22 -24.04 -17.78
N ALA A 106 39.68 -24.93 -18.65
CA ALA A 106 39.49 -26.38 -18.51
C ALA A 106 40.60 -26.99 -17.65
N ILE A 107 40.27 -27.57 -16.50
CA ILE A 107 41.21 -28.17 -15.55
C ILE A 107 40.93 -29.68 -15.44
N ARG A 108 41.91 -30.51 -15.73
CA ARG A 108 41.82 -31.97 -15.56
C ARG A 108 42.38 -32.36 -14.20
N GLY A 109 41.75 -33.35 -13.53
CA GLY A 109 42.22 -33.90 -12.27
C GLY A 109 41.82 -33.08 -11.04
N LEU A 110 41.07 -32.01 -11.22
CA LEU A 110 40.45 -31.28 -10.12
C LEU A 110 39.17 -31.99 -9.58
N VAL A 111 38.42 -32.59 -10.49
CA VAL A 111 37.24 -33.41 -10.26
C VAL A 111 37.31 -34.68 -11.13
N ASP A 112 36.36 -35.56 -11.00
CA ASP A 112 36.21 -36.70 -11.91
C ASP A 112 35.81 -36.16 -13.30
N GLY A 113 36.74 -36.16 -14.26
CA GLY A 113 36.59 -35.57 -15.59
C GLY A 113 37.31 -34.24 -15.78
N THR A 114 36.72 -33.34 -16.54
CA THR A 114 37.24 -31.98 -16.79
C THR A 114 36.35 -30.96 -16.08
N ALA A 115 36.95 -30.19 -15.19
CA ALA A 115 36.28 -29.04 -14.57
C ALA A 115 36.41 -27.81 -15.47
N TYR A 116 35.31 -27.13 -15.72
CA TYR A 116 35.28 -25.83 -16.39
C TYR A 116 35.16 -24.74 -15.32
N VAL A 117 36.16 -23.87 -15.25
CA VAL A 117 36.32 -22.86 -14.21
C VAL A 117 36.25 -21.47 -14.80
N ARG A 118 35.48 -20.60 -14.22
CA ARG A 118 35.27 -19.19 -14.62
C ARG A 118 35.41 -18.28 -13.43
N LEU A 119 35.99 -17.11 -13.63
CA LEU A 119 35.92 -16.00 -12.66
C LEU A 119 34.88 -15.00 -13.20
N LEU A 120 33.78 -14.85 -12.50
CA LEU A 120 32.68 -13.96 -12.87
C LEU A 120 32.79 -12.63 -12.13
N ARG A 121 32.35 -11.53 -12.79
CA ARG A 121 32.28 -10.22 -12.16
C ARG A 121 31.33 -10.27 -10.97
N PHE A 122 31.76 -9.76 -9.83
CA PHE A 122 30.90 -9.59 -8.65
C PHE A 122 29.98 -8.39 -8.83
N LEU A 123 28.69 -8.54 -8.47
CA LEU A 123 27.70 -7.47 -8.43
C LEU A 123 27.40 -7.15 -6.98
N PRO A 124 27.82 -5.98 -6.47
CA PRO A 124 27.50 -5.59 -5.08
C PRO A 124 26.03 -5.21 -4.94
N GLY A 125 25.45 -5.38 -3.75
CA GLY A 125 24.11 -4.92 -3.41
C GLY A 125 23.22 -5.99 -2.72
N GLY A 126 23.63 -7.26 -2.73
CA GLY A 126 22.81 -8.38 -2.25
C GLY A 126 21.72 -8.77 -3.26
N THR A 127 20.94 -9.79 -2.96
CA THR A 127 19.83 -10.25 -3.79
C THR A 127 18.49 -9.94 -3.15
N LEU A 128 17.40 -10.07 -3.92
CA LEU A 128 16.05 -9.90 -3.39
C LEU A 128 15.64 -11.00 -2.41
N LEU A 129 16.30 -12.16 -2.46
CA LEU A 129 16.05 -13.28 -1.52
C LEU A 129 16.22 -12.86 -0.05
N ASP A 130 17.16 -11.94 0.21
CA ASP A 130 17.42 -11.42 1.56
C ASP A 130 16.35 -10.43 2.04
N SER A 131 15.45 -10.01 1.13
CA SER A 131 14.33 -9.14 1.45
C SER A 131 13.22 -9.96 2.12
N GLY A 132 12.57 -9.37 3.13
CA GLY A 132 11.34 -9.93 3.68
C GLY A 132 10.18 -9.75 2.69
N TYR A 133 9.33 -8.77 2.95
CA TYR A 133 8.27 -8.39 2.01
C TYR A 133 8.82 -7.77 0.71
N LEU A 134 8.22 -8.08 -0.42
CA LEU A 134 8.48 -7.42 -1.70
C LEU A 134 7.35 -6.44 -2.04
N SER A 135 7.69 -5.16 -2.11
CA SER A 135 6.72 -4.13 -2.50
C SER A 135 6.27 -4.32 -3.96
N PRO A 136 5.07 -3.85 -4.35
CA PRO A 136 4.61 -3.89 -5.74
C PRO A 136 5.61 -3.28 -6.73
N THR A 137 6.37 -2.28 -6.31
CA THR A 137 7.43 -1.65 -7.12
C THR A 137 8.62 -2.59 -7.30
N ALA A 138 9.05 -3.31 -6.26
CA ALA A 138 10.12 -4.31 -6.36
C ALA A 138 9.69 -5.49 -7.24
N VAL A 139 8.46 -5.96 -7.08
CA VAL A 139 7.86 -7.00 -7.93
C VAL A 139 7.79 -6.56 -9.40
N ALA A 140 7.38 -5.31 -9.67
CA ALA A 140 7.38 -4.76 -11.03
C ALA A 140 8.80 -4.72 -11.61
N GLY A 141 9.80 -4.28 -10.83
CA GLY A 141 11.20 -4.26 -11.24
C GLY A 141 11.75 -5.65 -11.58
N LEU A 142 11.36 -6.67 -10.81
CA LEU A 142 11.72 -8.06 -11.10
C LEU A 142 11.14 -8.52 -12.46
N GLY A 143 9.87 -8.22 -12.73
CA GLY A 143 9.22 -8.51 -14.01
C GLY A 143 9.81 -7.70 -15.18
N GLU A 144 10.20 -6.46 -14.95
CA GLU A 144 10.90 -5.64 -15.93
C GLU A 144 12.23 -6.28 -16.35
N ILE A 145 13.05 -6.69 -15.37
CA ILE A 145 14.32 -7.37 -15.65
C ILE A 145 14.09 -8.64 -16.45
N ALA A 146 13.17 -9.51 -16.03
CA ALA A 146 12.84 -10.74 -16.74
C ALA A 146 12.40 -10.45 -18.19
N GLY A 147 11.58 -9.42 -18.40
CA GLY A 147 11.14 -9.00 -19.73
C GLY A 147 12.28 -8.49 -20.62
N ARG A 148 13.21 -7.71 -20.07
CA ARG A 148 14.40 -7.19 -20.77
C ARG A 148 15.37 -8.31 -21.12
N VAL A 149 15.64 -9.23 -20.19
CA VAL A 149 16.47 -10.43 -20.41
C VAL A 149 15.86 -11.31 -21.50
N SER A 150 14.56 -11.61 -21.41
CA SER A 150 13.83 -12.40 -22.41
C SER A 150 13.90 -11.78 -23.81
N ARG A 151 13.69 -10.45 -23.90
CA ARG A 151 13.80 -9.70 -25.17
C ARG A 151 15.23 -9.74 -25.75
N ALA A 152 16.25 -9.57 -24.91
CA ALA A 152 17.65 -9.61 -25.35
C ALA A 152 18.06 -10.98 -25.89
N LEU A 153 17.46 -12.06 -25.34
CA LEU A 153 17.77 -13.44 -25.75
C LEU A 153 16.93 -13.94 -26.95
N GLU A 154 15.93 -13.19 -27.45
CA GLU A 154 15.03 -13.66 -28.50
C GLU A 154 15.73 -14.19 -29.74
N GLY A 155 16.81 -13.53 -30.20
CA GLY A 155 17.59 -13.93 -31.35
C GLY A 155 18.77 -14.84 -31.07
N PHE A 156 19.05 -15.14 -29.80
CA PHE A 156 20.23 -15.94 -29.41
C PHE A 156 20.02 -17.41 -29.77
N ARG A 157 21.02 -17.99 -30.49
CA ARG A 157 21.04 -19.42 -30.88
C ARG A 157 22.41 -19.98 -30.64
N HIS A 158 22.50 -21.09 -29.91
CA HIS A 158 23.75 -21.77 -29.60
C HIS A 158 23.51 -23.27 -29.39
N PRO A 159 24.41 -24.17 -29.86
CA PRO A 159 24.23 -25.62 -29.64
C PRO A 159 24.16 -26.04 -28.18
N GLY A 160 24.82 -25.31 -27.29
CA GLY A 160 24.79 -25.58 -25.84
C GLY A 160 23.44 -25.33 -25.15
N LEU A 161 22.42 -24.84 -25.87
CA LEU A 161 21.06 -24.70 -25.37
C LEU A 161 20.23 -26.00 -25.49
N ASP A 162 20.69 -26.97 -26.27
CA ASP A 162 20.01 -28.28 -26.47
C ASP A 162 20.29 -29.22 -25.30
N ARG A 163 19.61 -28.98 -24.19
CA ARG A 163 19.75 -29.72 -22.92
C ARG A 163 18.41 -29.95 -22.28
N VAL A 164 18.28 -30.98 -21.44
CA VAL A 164 17.10 -31.28 -20.65
C VAL A 164 17.41 -30.99 -19.19
N LEU A 165 16.79 -29.95 -18.65
CA LEU A 165 16.99 -29.55 -17.26
C LEU A 165 15.70 -29.83 -16.44
N GLN A 166 15.88 -30.11 -15.16
CA GLN A 166 14.77 -30.24 -14.22
C GLN A 166 13.95 -28.97 -14.06
N TRP A 167 14.54 -27.81 -14.33
CA TRP A 167 13.94 -26.51 -14.19
C TRP A 167 13.22 -26.02 -15.44
N ASP A 168 13.40 -26.69 -16.57
CA ASP A 168 12.72 -26.38 -17.81
C ASP A 168 11.28 -26.91 -17.78
N LEU A 169 10.31 -26.01 -17.74
CA LEU A 169 8.89 -26.34 -17.58
C LEU A 169 8.31 -27.21 -18.70
N ARG A 170 9.00 -27.29 -19.86
CA ARG A 170 8.65 -28.25 -20.91
C ARG A 170 8.69 -29.70 -20.39
N TYR A 171 9.54 -29.97 -19.43
CA TYR A 171 9.73 -31.29 -18.82
C TYR A 171 9.13 -31.38 -17.42
N GLY A 172 8.54 -30.28 -16.90
CA GLY A 172 8.08 -30.16 -15.51
C GLY A 172 7.18 -31.31 -15.04
N ALA A 173 6.19 -31.71 -15.84
CA ALA A 173 5.31 -32.83 -15.50
C ALA A 173 6.08 -34.17 -15.44
N ALA A 174 7.04 -34.39 -16.34
CA ALA A 174 7.88 -35.59 -16.31
C ALA A 174 8.82 -35.59 -15.10
N VAL A 175 9.37 -34.43 -14.75
CA VAL A 175 10.22 -34.27 -13.55
C VAL A 175 9.43 -34.57 -12.27
N VAL A 176 8.21 -34.01 -12.12
CA VAL A 176 7.36 -34.32 -10.98
C VAL A 176 7.06 -35.82 -10.92
N ALA A 177 6.65 -36.45 -12.02
CA ALA A 177 6.37 -37.86 -12.06
C ALA A 177 7.58 -38.73 -11.64
N GLU A 178 8.79 -38.38 -12.03
CA GLU A 178 10.04 -39.07 -11.65
C GLU A 178 10.38 -38.87 -10.17
N LEU A 179 10.18 -37.66 -9.63
CA LEU A 179 10.66 -37.30 -8.30
C LEU A 179 9.60 -37.35 -7.19
N ILE A 180 8.30 -37.45 -7.51
CA ILE A 180 7.21 -37.34 -6.53
C ILE A 180 7.29 -38.39 -5.40
N SER A 181 7.92 -39.52 -5.64
CA SER A 181 8.10 -40.57 -4.63
C SER A 181 9.01 -40.15 -3.46
N TYR A 182 9.84 -39.11 -3.64
CA TYR A 182 10.69 -38.55 -2.58
C TYR A 182 9.89 -37.68 -1.59
N VAL A 183 8.71 -37.18 -1.94
CA VAL A 183 7.82 -36.48 -1.02
C VAL A 183 7.27 -37.49 -0.02
N ALA A 184 7.74 -37.45 1.22
CA ALA A 184 7.50 -38.51 2.21
C ALA A 184 6.03 -38.60 2.66
N ASP A 185 5.42 -37.40 2.98
CA ASP A 185 4.03 -37.38 3.45
C ASP A 185 3.04 -37.69 2.32
N PRO A 186 2.17 -38.72 2.49
CA PRO A 186 1.24 -39.13 1.44
C PRO A 186 0.21 -38.07 1.04
N VAL A 187 -0.19 -37.20 1.98
CA VAL A 187 -1.18 -36.12 1.70
C VAL A 187 -0.55 -35.07 0.84
N SER A 188 0.62 -34.57 1.26
CA SER A 188 1.42 -33.60 0.52
C SER A 188 1.81 -34.13 -0.87
N ARG A 189 2.18 -35.40 -0.95
CA ARG A 189 2.47 -36.06 -2.22
C ARG A 189 1.29 -36.02 -3.18
N SER A 190 0.09 -36.38 -2.68
CA SER A 190 -1.14 -36.36 -3.50
C SER A 190 -1.49 -34.94 -3.95
N GLN A 191 -1.31 -33.92 -3.08
CA GLN A 191 -1.57 -32.53 -3.42
C GLN A 191 -0.64 -32.04 -4.55
N VAL A 192 0.65 -32.32 -4.44
CA VAL A 192 1.65 -31.91 -5.45
C VAL A 192 1.40 -32.63 -6.79
N ASP A 193 1.12 -33.93 -6.77
CA ASP A 193 0.82 -34.70 -7.98
C ASP A 193 -0.45 -34.22 -8.68
N THR A 194 -1.51 -33.96 -7.91
CA THR A 194 -2.79 -33.45 -8.43
C THR A 194 -2.56 -32.06 -9.05
N ALA A 195 -1.91 -31.14 -8.34
CA ALA A 195 -1.66 -29.80 -8.84
C ALA A 195 -0.81 -29.79 -10.13
N ALA A 196 0.23 -30.61 -10.20
CA ALA A 196 1.04 -30.76 -11.40
C ALA A 196 0.25 -31.34 -12.58
N THR A 197 -0.60 -32.34 -12.33
CA THR A 197 -1.48 -32.95 -13.34
C THR A 197 -2.48 -31.95 -13.89
N GLU A 198 -3.16 -31.20 -13.02
CA GLU A 198 -4.11 -30.16 -13.40
C GLU A 198 -3.45 -29.02 -14.17
N ALA A 199 -2.30 -28.56 -13.73
CA ALA A 199 -1.52 -27.52 -14.43
C ALA A 199 -1.12 -27.99 -15.84
N TRP A 200 -0.60 -29.22 -15.94
CA TRP A 200 -0.20 -29.79 -17.24
C TRP A 200 -1.39 -29.95 -18.19
N ALA A 201 -2.55 -30.34 -17.68
CA ALA A 201 -3.79 -30.47 -18.48
C ALA A 201 -4.22 -29.11 -19.12
N ARG A 202 -3.83 -27.94 -18.54
CA ARG A 202 -4.05 -26.60 -19.14
C ARG A 202 -2.93 -26.21 -20.11
N ILE A 203 -1.70 -26.68 -19.89
CA ILE A 203 -0.54 -26.35 -20.75
C ILE A 203 -0.54 -27.21 -22.02
N ALA A 204 -0.72 -28.52 -21.90
CA ALA A 204 -0.55 -29.47 -22.99
C ALA A 204 -1.31 -29.16 -24.28
N PRO A 205 -2.56 -28.63 -24.25
CA PRO A 205 -3.30 -28.33 -25.48
C PRO A 205 -2.72 -27.22 -26.34
N VAL A 206 -1.91 -26.32 -25.78
CA VAL A 206 -1.41 -25.10 -26.47
C VAL A 206 0.12 -25.07 -26.63
N VAL A 207 0.82 -26.16 -26.33
CA VAL A 207 2.29 -26.22 -26.38
C VAL A 207 2.87 -25.83 -27.74
N ASP A 208 2.18 -26.17 -28.84
CA ASP A 208 2.61 -25.85 -30.20
C ASP A 208 2.41 -24.38 -30.57
N GLU A 209 1.64 -23.63 -29.79
CA GLU A 209 1.40 -22.18 -29.98
C GLU A 209 2.40 -21.32 -29.19
N LEU A 210 3.18 -21.94 -28.28
CA LEU A 210 4.09 -21.20 -27.40
C LEU A 210 5.40 -20.88 -28.11
N PRO A 211 5.82 -19.59 -28.16
CA PRO A 211 7.10 -19.18 -28.72
C PRO A 211 8.27 -19.84 -27.98
N ARG A 212 9.27 -20.31 -28.74
CA ARG A 212 10.52 -20.89 -28.22
C ARG A 212 11.72 -20.00 -28.52
N GLN A 213 12.58 -19.85 -27.51
CA GLN A 213 13.80 -19.07 -27.60
C GLN A 213 14.82 -19.51 -26.53
N ALA A 214 16.01 -18.91 -26.52
CA ALA A 214 16.87 -18.99 -25.35
C ALA A 214 16.21 -18.31 -24.16
N VAL A 215 16.20 -18.99 -23.01
CA VAL A 215 15.57 -18.54 -21.75
C VAL A 215 16.56 -18.77 -20.63
N HIS A 216 16.70 -17.79 -19.72
CA HIS A 216 17.63 -17.90 -18.59
C HIS A 216 17.17 -18.98 -17.59
N LEU A 217 15.87 -19.13 -17.39
CA LEU A 217 15.18 -20.10 -16.54
C LEU A 217 15.42 -19.96 -15.04
N ASP A 218 16.07 -18.87 -14.59
CA ASP A 218 16.34 -18.63 -13.17
C ASP A 218 16.49 -17.14 -12.83
N VAL A 219 15.74 -16.23 -13.52
CA VAL A 219 15.61 -14.83 -13.12
C VAL A 219 14.65 -14.75 -11.93
N THR A 220 15.14 -15.11 -10.76
CA THR A 220 14.40 -15.19 -9.50
C THR A 220 14.92 -14.17 -8.49
N ASP A 221 14.24 -14.02 -7.36
CA ASP A 221 14.67 -13.23 -6.21
C ASP A 221 16.10 -13.58 -5.74
N ALA A 222 16.53 -14.85 -5.89
CA ALA A 222 17.87 -15.31 -5.53
C ALA A 222 18.95 -14.83 -6.50
N ASN A 223 18.60 -14.58 -7.77
CA ASN A 223 19.54 -14.25 -8.84
C ASN A 223 19.39 -12.81 -9.36
N VAL A 224 18.48 -12.03 -8.82
CA VAL A 224 18.35 -10.61 -9.12
C VAL A 224 18.97 -9.77 -8.01
N VAL A 225 19.98 -8.99 -8.40
CA VAL A 225 20.78 -8.15 -7.50
C VAL A 225 20.18 -6.75 -7.42
N VAL A 226 20.22 -6.18 -6.21
CA VAL A 226 19.69 -4.85 -5.92
C VAL A 226 20.77 -3.79 -6.08
N GLY A 227 20.47 -2.73 -6.84
CA GLY A 227 21.27 -1.51 -6.92
C GLY A 227 20.66 -0.36 -6.14
N ARG A 228 21.30 0.81 -6.24
CA ARG A 228 20.79 2.05 -5.69
C ARG A 228 20.68 3.12 -6.77
N ARG A 229 19.54 3.80 -6.83
CA ARG A 229 19.33 4.97 -7.69
C ARG A 229 20.10 6.17 -7.16
N ALA A 230 20.15 7.25 -7.96
CA ALA A 230 20.83 8.49 -7.58
C ALA A 230 20.21 9.16 -6.33
N ASP A 231 18.93 8.93 -6.09
CA ASP A 231 18.19 9.37 -4.90
C ASP A 231 18.43 8.48 -3.67
N GLY A 232 19.21 7.39 -3.83
CA GLY A 232 19.51 6.43 -2.76
C GLY A 232 18.50 5.28 -2.63
N SER A 233 17.39 5.28 -3.36
CA SER A 233 16.40 4.22 -3.32
C SER A 233 16.94 2.92 -3.89
N ALA A 234 16.60 1.79 -3.24
CA ALA A 234 16.97 0.46 -3.72
C ALA A 234 16.06 0.04 -4.88
N TYR A 235 16.63 -0.64 -5.87
CA TYR A 235 15.87 -1.21 -6.99
C TYR A 235 16.60 -2.40 -7.60
N PRO A 236 15.89 -3.39 -8.18
CA PRO A 236 16.50 -4.49 -8.92
C PRO A 236 17.19 -3.97 -10.19
N ASP A 237 18.47 -4.29 -10.40
CA ASP A 237 19.22 -3.80 -11.57
C ASP A 237 20.30 -4.76 -12.09
N GLY A 238 20.46 -5.92 -11.47
CA GLY A 238 21.50 -6.88 -11.87
C GLY A 238 20.99 -8.31 -11.94
N VAL A 239 21.61 -9.12 -12.82
CA VAL A 239 21.32 -10.56 -12.95
C VAL A 239 22.60 -11.37 -12.83
N ILE A 240 22.53 -12.45 -12.08
CA ILE A 240 23.62 -13.42 -11.89
C ILE A 240 23.12 -14.82 -12.26
N ASP A 241 24.06 -15.73 -12.39
CA ASP A 241 23.88 -17.18 -12.56
C ASP A 241 23.09 -17.64 -13.80
N PHE A 242 23.81 -17.84 -14.88
CA PHE A 242 23.31 -18.38 -16.15
C PHE A 242 23.33 -19.92 -16.22
N GLY A 243 23.40 -20.60 -15.08
CA GLY A 243 23.54 -22.08 -15.02
C GLY A 243 22.42 -22.83 -15.73
N ASP A 244 21.21 -22.32 -15.73
CA ASP A 244 20.03 -22.98 -16.26
C ASP A 244 19.59 -22.51 -17.66
N LEU A 245 20.43 -21.68 -18.32
CA LEU A 245 20.16 -21.20 -19.68
C LEU A 245 19.88 -22.36 -20.66
N SER A 246 18.73 -22.34 -21.34
CA SER A 246 18.28 -23.41 -22.25
C SER A 246 17.40 -22.86 -23.38
N ASP A 247 17.13 -23.62 -24.42
CA ASP A 247 16.08 -23.34 -25.40
C ASP A 247 14.74 -23.81 -24.86
N SER A 248 13.87 -22.92 -24.46
CA SER A 248 12.60 -23.25 -23.82
C SER A 248 11.45 -22.33 -24.30
N TRP A 249 10.26 -22.50 -23.72
CA TRP A 249 9.14 -21.57 -23.95
C TRP A 249 9.48 -20.20 -23.34
N ALA A 250 9.30 -19.15 -24.13
CA ALA A 250 9.66 -17.81 -23.69
C ALA A 250 8.92 -17.34 -22.43
N VAL A 251 7.65 -17.75 -22.27
CA VAL A 251 6.83 -17.45 -21.08
C VAL A 251 7.34 -18.13 -19.81
N SER A 252 8.16 -19.20 -19.92
CA SER A 252 8.75 -19.86 -18.75
C SER A 252 9.62 -18.93 -17.92
N GLU A 253 10.28 -17.94 -18.57
CA GLU A 253 11.03 -16.90 -17.83
C GLU A 253 10.15 -16.19 -16.79
N LEU A 254 9.00 -15.67 -17.26
CA LEU A 254 8.08 -14.97 -16.37
C LEU A 254 7.47 -15.90 -15.32
N ALA A 255 7.07 -17.11 -15.70
CA ALA A 255 6.46 -18.07 -14.77
C ALA A 255 7.41 -18.41 -13.61
N ILE A 256 8.70 -18.62 -13.91
CA ILE A 256 9.75 -18.89 -12.92
C ILE A 256 9.98 -17.63 -12.06
N THR A 257 10.11 -16.48 -12.69
CA THR A 257 10.31 -15.20 -12.02
C THR A 257 9.19 -14.93 -10.99
N VAL A 258 7.94 -15.02 -11.41
CA VAL A 258 6.82 -14.68 -10.50
C VAL A 258 6.56 -15.75 -9.45
N SER A 259 6.97 -17.02 -9.68
CA SER A 259 6.84 -18.05 -8.65
C SER A 259 7.69 -17.72 -7.42
N SER A 260 8.87 -17.10 -7.59
CA SER A 260 9.72 -16.71 -6.47
C SER A 260 9.10 -15.65 -5.57
N VAL A 261 8.28 -14.74 -6.13
CA VAL A 261 7.56 -13.71 -5.37
C VAL A 261 6.63 -14.34 -4.32
N LEU A 262 6.02 -15.49 -4.62
CA LEU A 262 5.06 -16.16 -3.73
C LEU A 262 5.69 -16.72 -2.44
N GLY A 263 7.02 -16.85 -2.40
CA GLY A 263 7.77 -17.27 -1.20
C GLY A 263 7.91 -16.19 -0.14
N HIS A 264 7.70 -14.93 -0.48
CA HIS A 264 7.93 -13.80 0.43
C HIS A 264 6.76 -13.56 1.41
N PRO A 265 7.04 -13.05 2.62
CA PRO A 265 6.00 -12.67 3.59
C PRO A 265 4.98 -11.70 2.98
N GLY A 266 3.71 -11.93 3.26
CA GLY A 266 2.62 -11.08 2.79
C GLY A 266 2.28 -11.20 1.30
N SER A 267 2.93 -12.10 0.56
CA SER A 267 2.59 -12.40 -0.84
C SER A 267 1.30 -13.22 -0.92
N GLU A 268 0.54 -12.96 -1.96
CA GLU A 268 -0.70 -13.64 -2.34
C GLU A 268 -0.66 -13.87 -3.87
N PRO A 269 -1.53 -14.73 -4.44
CA PRO A 269 -1.52 -15.00 -5.89
C PRO A 269 -1.51 -13.74 -6.75
N ILE A 270 -2.30 -12.73 -6.38
CA ILE A 270 -2.39 -11.46 -7.12
C ILE A 270 -1.14 -10.56 -6.99
N SER A 271 -0.24 -10.84 -6.05
CA SER A 271 0.99 -10.06 -5.85
C SER A 271 1.93 -10.13 -7.05
N ILE A 272 1.75 -11.09 -7.95
CA ILE A 272 2.54 -11.21 -9.17
C ILE A 272 2.17 -10.21 -10.28
N LEU A 273 0.96 -9.64 -10.25
CA LEU A 273 0.43 -8.83 -11.36
C LEU A 273 1.32 -7.63 -11.74
N PRO A 274 1.98 -6.92 -10.81
CA PRO A 274 2.95 -5.89 -11.16
C PRO A 274 4.10 -6.39 -12.04
N ALA A 275 4.62 -7.60 -11.76
CA ALA A 275 5.66 -8.21 -12.59
C ALA A 275 5.13 -8.63 -13.97
N VAL A 276 3.92 -9.17 -14.02
CA VAL A 276 3.28 -9.56 -15.28
C VAL A 276 3.11 -8.36 -16.22
N ARG A 277 2.61 -7.23 -15.71
CA ARG A 277 2.50 -5.97 -16.48
C ARG A 277 3.85 -5.44 -16.95
N ALA A 278 4.84 -5.41 -16.07
CA ALA A 278 6.17 -4.91 -16.39
C ALA A 278 6.89 -5.79 -17.42
N PHE A 279 6.75 -7.10 -17.32
CA PHE A 279 7.23 -8.03 -18.34
C PHE A 279 6.55 -7.80 -19.69
N HIS A 280 5.20 -7.75 -19.69
CA HIS A 280 4.38 -7.55 -20.90
C HIS A 280 4.73 -6.23 -21.62
N ALA A 281 5.03 -5.18 -20.88
CA ALA A 281 5.48 -3.89 -21.44
C ALA A 281 6.83 -4.00 -22.16
N ASN A 282 7.73 -4.91 -21.75
CA ASN A 282 9.04 -5.12 -22.34
C ASN A 282 9.04 -6.20 -23.42
N ARG A 283 8.31 -7.27 -23.21
CA ARG A 283 8.06 -8.39 -24.12
C ARG A 283 6.58 -8.75 -24.08
N PRO A 284 5.77 -8.31 -25.07
CA PRO A 284 4.35 -8.59 -25.08
C PRO A 284 4.04 -10.10 -25.08
N LEU A 285 3.19 -10.51 -24.15
CA LEU A 285 2.68 -11.89 -24.08
C LEU A 285 1.59 -12.09 -25.12
N THR A 286 1.61 -13.23 -25.80
CA THR A 286 0.48 -13.70 -26.63
C THR A 286 -0.68 -14.17 -25.75
N ALA A 287 -1.86 -14.38 -26.34
CA ALA A 287 -3.00 -14.92 -25.62
C ALA A 287 -2.72 -16.32 -25.06
N ALA A 288 -2.06 -17.18 -25.84
CA ALA A 288 -1.67 -18.53 -25.41
C ALA A 288 -0.65 -18.49 -24.24
N GLU A 289 0.31 -17.56 -24.28
CA GLU A 289 1.25 -17.38 -23.17
C GLU A 289 0.55 -16.90 -21.90
N ALA A 290 -0.44 -16.00 -22.01
CA ALA A 290 -1.23 -15.54 -20.88
C ALA A 290 -2.08 -16.67 -20.28
N ASP A 291 -2.61 -17.59 -21.11
CA ASP A 291 -3.40 -18.73 -20.67
C ASP A 291 -2.60 -19.76 -19.87
N VAL A 292 -1.33 -19.95 -20.20
CA VAL A 292 -0.47 -20.94 -19.54
C VAL A 292 0.39 -20.37 -18.41
N LEU A 293 0.44 -19.06 -18.24
CA LEU A 293 1.33 -18.44 -17.26
C LEU A 293 1.07 -18.95 -15.85
N TRP A 294 -0.16 -18.90 -15.36
CA TRP A 294 -0.46 -19.40 -14.00
C TRP A 294 -0.37 -20.91 -13.88
N PRO A 295 -0.86 -21.74 -14.83
CA PRO A 295 -0.56 -23.16 -14.86
C PRO A 295 0.94 -23.47 -14.73
N MET A 296 1.81 -22.70 -15.41
CA MET A 296 3.25 -22.89 -15.32
C MET A 296 3.81 -22.48 -13.94
N VAL A 297 3.25 -21.48 -13.28
CA VAL A 297 3.62 -21.13 -11.89
C VAL A 297 3.29 -22.29 -10.96
N VAL A 298 2.09 -22.88 -11.05
CA VAL A 298 1.69 -24.06 -10.27
C VAL A 298 2.61 -25.24 -10.54
N LEU A 299 2.91 -25.52 -11.81
CA LEU A 299 3.82 -26.59 -12.20
C LEU A 299 5.24 -26.35 -11.66
N ARG A 300 5.74 -25.11 -11.74
CA ARG A 300 7.07 -24.74 -11.20
C ARG A 300 7.16 -25.02 -9.71
N THR A 301 6.15 -24.64 -8.94
CA THR A 301 6.15 -24.87 -7.48
C THR A 301 6.08 -26.38 -7.14
N ALA A 302 5.36 -27.16 -7.91
CA ALA A 302 5.35 -28.63 -7.78
C ALA A 302 6.72 -29.25 -8.08
N VAL A 303 7.43 -28.77 -9.13
CA VAL A 303 8.79 -29.18 -9.45
C VAL A 303 9.74 -28.82 -8.32
N LEU A 304 9.63 -27.63 -7.72
CA LEU A 304 10.47 -27.21 -6.58
C LEU A 304 10.32 -28.17 -5.40
N ILE A 305 9.10 -28.48 -5.00
CA ILE A 305 8.82 -29.42 -3.88
C ILE A 305 9.39 -30.81 -4.16
N ALA A 306 9.15 -31.37 -5.35
CA ALA A 306 9.61 -32.73 -5.70
C ALA A 306 11.15 -32.79 -5.78
N SER A 307 11.79 -31.76 -6.37
CA SER A 307 13.26 -31.66 -6.48
C SER A 307 13.92 -31.39 -5.12
N GLY A 308 13.35 -30.52 -4.30
CA GLY A 308 13.82 -30.25 -2.93
C GLY A 308 13.76 -31.49 -2.04
N ALA A 309 12.69 -32.29 -2.15
CA ALA A 309 12.55 -33.55 -1.44
C ALA A 309 13.62 -34.59 -1.88
N GLN A 310 13.93 -34.69 -3.17
CA GLN A 310 15.01 -35.51 -3.67
C GLN A 310 16.36 -35.05 -3.14
N GLN A 311 16.68 -33.76 -3.25
CA GLN A 311 17.97 -33.20 -2.80
C GLN A 311 18.19 -33.40 -1.30
N ALA A 312 17.15 -33.19 -0.49
CA ALA A 312 17.20 -33.47 0.96
C ALA A 312 17.46 -34.98 1.25
N SER A 313 16.97 -35.87 0.39
CA SER A 313 17.28 -37.31 0.49
C SER A 313 18.71 -37.66 0.10
N LEU A 314 19.31 -36.91 -0.83
CA LEU A 314 20.71 -37.14 -1.30
C LEU A 314 21.76 -36.52 -0.37
N ASP A 315 21.46 -35.38 0.28
CA ASP A 315 22.34 -34.64 1.16
C ASP A 315 21.58 -34.16 2.42
N PRO A 316 21.25 -35.08 3.34
CA PRO A 316 20.38 -34.78 4.50
C PRO A 316 21.02 -33.86 5.56
N ASP A 317 22.35 -33.68 5.51
CA ASP A 317 23.08 -32.83 6.46
C ASP A 317 23.30 -31.39 5.96
N ASN A 318 22.74 -31.03 4.79
CA ASN A 318 22.93 -29.72 4.17
C ASN A 318 21.96 -28.67 4.76
N PRO A 319 22.44 -27.72 5.58
CA PRO A 319 21.56 -26.73 6.23
C PRO A 319 20.91 -25.76 5.22
N TYR A 320 21.48 -25.60 4.04
CA TYR A 320 20.91 -24.75 2.99
C TYR A 320 19.60 -25.33 2.46
N LEU A 321 19.52 -26.64 2.22
CA LEU A 321 18.32 -27.33 1.76
C LEU A 321 17.20 -27.30 2.81
N ALA A 322 17.54 -27.45 4.09
CA ALA A 322 16.58 -27.37 5.19
C ALA A 322 15.92 -25.96 5.29
N ASN A 323 16.65 -24.90 5.00
CA ASN A 323 16.15 -23.53 5.05
C ASN A 323 15.28 -23.19 3.82
N GLN A 324 15.54 -23.77 2.65
CA GLN A 324 14.76 -23.50 1.43
C GLN A 324 13.38 -24.16 1.45
N SER A 325 13.24 -25.34 2.02
CA SER A 325 11.99 -26.11 1.98
C SER A 325 10.76 -25.38 2.48
N GLY A 326 10.89 -24.51 3.50
CA GLY A 326 9.79 -23.70 4.02
C GLY A 326 9.30 -22.63 3.04
N GLY A 327 10.20 -22.03 2.26
CA GLY A 327 9.88 -21.07 1.20
C GLY A 327 9.16 -21.74 0.02
N GLU A 328 9.66 -22.88 -0.42
CA GLU A 328 9.08 -23.64 -1.53
C GLU A 328 7.65 -24.11 -1.23
N TRP A 329 7.39 -24.60 0.00
CA TRP A 329 6.03 -24.95 0.41
C TRP A 329 5.10 -23.73 0.45
N ARG A 330 5.57 -22.59 0.91
CA ARG A 330 4.77 -21.36 0.87
C ARG A 330 4.43 -20.95 -0.56
N MET A 331 5.40 -21.02 -1.49
CA MET A 331 5.15 -20.76 -2.91
C MET A 331 4.05 -21.68 -3.45
N PHE A 332 4.12 -22.98 -3.13
CA PHE A 332 3.14 -23.97 -3.56
C PHE A 332 1.75 -23.71 -2.96
N GLU A 333 1.68 -23.44 -1.66
CA GLU A 333 0.42 -23.11 -0.98
C GLU A 333 -0.23 -21.86 -1.58
N GLN A 334 0.55 -20.83 -1.87
CA GLN A 334 0.04 -19.63 -2.52
C GLN A 334 -0.39 -19.89 -3.96
N ALA A 335 0.40 -20.62 -4.74
CA ALA A 335 0.07 -20.95 -6.12
C ALA A 335 -1.20 -21.80 -6.27
N THR A 336 -1.54 -22.59 -5.24
CA THR A 336 -2.73 -23.49 -5.24
C THR A 336 -3.89 -22.96 -4.40
N SER A 337 -3.75 -21.79 -3.76
CA SER A 337 -4.80 -21.21 -2.89
C SER A 337 -6.01 -20.67 -3.67
N VAL A 338 -5.87 -20.45 -4.97
CA VAL A 338 -6.91 -19.98 -5.89
C VAL A 338 -6.95 -20.91 -7.09
N PRO A 339 -8.14 -21.28 -7.61
CA PRO A 339 -8.24 -22.13 -8.80
C PRO A 339 -7.45 -21.58 -9.98
N ILE A 340 -6.79 -22.45 -10.73
CA ILE A 340 -5.94 -22.07 -11.88
C ILE A 340 -6.69 -21.15 -12.85
N ASP A 341 -7.93 -21.50 -13.19
CA ASP A 341 -8.72 -20.77 -14.17
C ASP A 341 -9.06 -19.34 -13.70
N VAL A 342 -9.21 -19.13 -12.38
CA VAL A 342 -9.46 -17.80 -11.78
C VAL A 342 -8.25 -16.88 -11.92
N MET A 343 -7.06 -17.38 -11.59
CA MET A 343 -5.84 -16.57 -11.73
C MET A 343 -5.49 -16.35 -13.21
N THR A 344 -5.69 -17.33 -14.08
CA THR A 344 -5.55 -17.15 -15.53
C THR A 344 -6.47 -16.05 -16.03
N ALA A 345 -7.74 -16.04 -15.62
CA ALA A 345 -8.69 -15.00 -15.99
C ALA A 345 -8.32 -13.62 -15.41
N ALA A 346 -7.80 -13.57 -14.18
CA ALA A 346 -7.30 -12.34 -13.55
C ALA A 346 -6.11 -11.76 -14.31
N ILE A 347 -5.14 -12.59 -14.70
CA ILE A 347 -3.99 -12.20 -15.54
C ILE A 347 -4.45 -11.66 -16.89
N ARG A 348 -5.37 -12.33 -17.55
CA ARG A 348 -5.94 -11.85 -18.84
C ARG A 348 -6.64 -10.50 -18.68
N ALA A 349 -7.41 -10.33 -17.62
CA ALA A 349 -8.08 -9.06 -17.33
C ALA A 349 -7.07 -7.92 -17.10
N ASP A 350 -6.01 -8.19 -16.33
CA ASP A 350 -4.95 -7.23 -16.03
C ASP A 350 -4.16 -6.81 -17.28
N LEU A 351 -4.02 -7.70 -18.26
CA LEU A 351 -3.36 -7.45 -19.54
C LEU A 351 -4.28 -6.86 -20.63
N GLY A 352 -5.56 -6.64 -20.33
CA GLY A 352 -6.54 -6.21 -21.34
C GLY A 352 -6.91 -7.29 -22.36
N LEU A 353 -6.63 -8.56 -22.07
CA LEU A 353 -6.90 -9.74 -22.89
C LEU A 353 -8.17 -10.50 -22.43
N ALA A 354 -8.99 -9.86 -21.59
CA ALA A 354 -10.21 -10.47 -21.08
C ALA A 354 -11.17 -10.81 -22.23
N VAL A 355 -11.80 -11.98 -22.13
CA VAL A 355 -12.86 -12.38 -23.05
C VAL A 355 -14.17 -11.76 -22.53
N VAL A 356 -14.75 -10.87 -23.31
CA VAL A 356 -16.08 -10.32 -23.01
C VAL A 356 -17.12 -11.41 -23.30
N THR A 357 -17.82 -11.82 -22.26
CA THR A 357 -18.88 -12.83 -22.36
C THR A 357 -20.25 -12.15 -22.46
N GLY A 358 -21.07 -12.63 -23.38
CA GLY A 358 -22.45 -12.14 -23.52
C GLY A 358 -23.34 -12.50 -22.32
N PRO A 359 -24.53 -11.87 -22.22
CA PRO A 359 -25.53 -12.24 -21.23
C PRO A 359 -26.01 -13.68 -21.44
N ILE A 360 -26.51 -14.30 -20.37
CA ILE A 360 -27.11 -15.64 -20.45
C ILE A 360 -28.39 -15.61 -21.30
N GLU A 361 -28.57 -16.64 -22.11
CA GLU A 361 -29.85 -16.87 -22.79
C GLU A 361 -30.82 -17.59 -21.84
N VAL A 362 -31.99 -16.97 -21.66
CA VAL A 362 -33.00 -17.46 -20.71
C VAL A 362 -34.21 -17.95 -21.51
N THR A 363 -34.53 -19.22 -21.38
CA THR A 363 -35.72 -19.81 -22.04
C THR A 363 -36.97 -19.48 -21.24
N VAL A 364 -36.92 -19.60 -19.93
CA VAL A 364 -38.01 -19.29 -18.99
C VAL A 364 -37.42 -18.54 -17.80
N PRO A 365 -38.02 -17.43 -17.34
CA PRO A 365 -37.54 -16.76 -16.13
C PRO A 365 -37.59 -17.69 -14.92
N LEU A 366 -36.59 -17.64 -14.04
CA LEU A 366 -36.52 -18.35 -12.77
C LEU A 366 -37.71 -18.02 -11.85
N VAL A 367 -38.14 -16.79 -11.91
CA VAL A 367 -39.27 -16.23 -11.15
C VAL A 367 -40.17 -15.43 -12.09
N ASP A 368 -41.48 -15.71 -12.05
CA ASP A 368 -42.48 -14.89 -12.73
C ASP A 368 -42.73 -13.62 -11.92
N ALA A 369 -41.98 -12.55 -12.24
CA ALA A 369 -42.09 -11.27 -11.57
C ALA A 369 -42.25 -10.13 -12.57
N ASP A 370 -43.13 -9.18 -12.26
CA ASP A 370 -43.19 -7.89 -12.97
C ASP A 370 -41.92 -7.08 -12.63
N PRO A 371 -41.05 -6.76 -13.60
CA PRO A 371 -39.86 -5.95 -13.35
C PRO A 371 -40.14 -4.63 -12.62
N ALA A 372 -41.33 -4.04 -12.77
CA ALA A 372 -41.74 -2.82 -12.08
C ALA A 372 -41.97 -3.02 -10.56
N ALA A 373 -42.16 -4.26 -10.12
CA ALA A 373 -42.30 -4.65 -8.71
C ALA A 373 -41.00 -5.20 -8.10
N VAL A 374 -39.88 -5.11 -8.82
CA VAL A 374 -38.55 -5.51 -8.34
C VAL A 374 -37.75 -4.27 -7.96
N VAL A 375 -37.22 -4.26 -6.74
CA VAL A 375 -36.28 -3.23 -6.25
C VAL A 375 -34.88 -3.80 -6.25
N THR A 376 -33.96 -3.13 -6.92
CA THR A 376 -32.52 -3.46 -6.85
C THR A 376 -31.85 -2.61 -5.80
N LEU A 377 -31.21 -3.25 -4.81
CA LEU A 377 -30.43 -2.55 -3.79
C LEU A 377 -29.07 -2.13 -4.34
N ASP A 378 -28.74 -0.87 -4.13
CA ASP A 378 -27.39 -0.37 -4.31
C ASP A 378 -26.64 -0.43 -2.96
N LEU A 379 -25.66 -1.33 -2.84
CA LEU A 379 -24.88 -1.59 -1.63
C LEU A 379 -23.43 -1.09 -1.76
N ALA A 380 -23.13 -0.28 -2.78
CA ALA A 380 -21.81 0.32 -2.97
C ALA A 380 -21.51 1.39 -1.91
N ALA A 381 -20.26 1.71 -1.70
CA ALA A 381 -19.83 2.77 -0.79
C ALA A 381 -20.42 4.15 -1.12
N THR A 382 -20.78 4.38 -2.37
CA THR A 382 -21.41 5.61 -2.87
C THR A 382 -22.91 5.70 -2.62
N SER A 383 -23.55 4.62 -2.19
CA SER A 383 -25.00 4.55 -2.05
C SER A 383 -25.54 5.38 -0.88
N ASP A 384 -26.61 6.12 -1.11
CA ASP A 384 -27.31 6.92 -0.10
C ASP A 384 -28.01 6.05 0.97
N VAL A 385 -28.18 4.74 0.74
CA VAL A 385 -28.82 3.83 1.70
C VAL A 385 -28.10 3.76 3.03
N TYR A 386 -26.82 4.07 3.05
CA TYR A 386 -26.01 4.09 4.26
C TYR A 386 -26.05 5.43 5.03
N ASP A 387 -26.66 6.48 4.50
CA ASP A 387 -26.61 7.80 5.13
C ASP A 387 -27.33 7.82 6.48
N PHE A 388 -28.34 6.97 6.64
CA PHE A 388 -29.11 6.81 7.86
C PHE A 388 -28.73 5.59 8.71
N ALA A 389 -28.10 4.59 8.10
CA ALA A 389 -27.73 3.35 8.77
C ALA A 389 -26.66 3.52 9.85
N PHE A 390 -25.93 4.63 9.80
CA PHE A 390 -24.87 4.92 10.74
C PHE A 390 -25.31 5.58 12.05
N GLU A 391 -26.57 5.92 12.23
CA GLU A 391 -27.04 6.63 13.42
C GLU A 391 -26.99 5.79 14.71
N ASN A 392 -27.07 4.47 14.58
CA ASN A 392 -27.21 3.54 15.71
C ASN A 392 -25.98 2.67 15.94
N ASP A 393 -24.82 3.19 16.34
CA ASP A 393 -23.64 2.41 16.71
C ASP A 393 -22.58 2.07 15.61
N GLY A 394 -22.87 2.36 14.36
CA GLY A 394 -21.81 2.35 13.34
C GLY A 394 -21.27 0.99 12.91
N SER A 395 -21.93 -0.12 13.21
CA SER A 395 -21.57 -1.40 12.63
C SER A 395 -22.23 -1.57 11.27
N LEU A 396 -21.46 -1.39 10.17
CA LEU A 396 -21.84 -1.98 8.91
C LEU A 396 -21.74 -3.48 9.06
N ASN A 397 -22.84 -4.16 8.96
CA ASN A 397 -22.95 -5.62 8.97
C ASN A 397 -23.99 -6.07 7.96
N ALA A 398 -24.07 -7.38 7.73
CA ALA A 398 -25.02 -7.96 6.80
C ALA A 398 -26.49 -7.66 7.15
N ASP A 399 -26.82 -7.38 8.41
CA ASP A 399 -28.20 -7.16 8.88
C ASP A 399 -28.85 -5.93 8.22
N ILE A 400 -28.04 -4.98 7.75
CA ILE A 400 -28.56 -3.82 7.00
C ILE A 400 -29.24 -4.25 5.70
N GLU A 401 -28.75 -5.31 5.04
CA GLU A 401 -29.35 -5.83 3.81
C GLU A 401 -30.78 -6.32 4.07
N ASP A 402 -31.00 -6.96 5.20
CA ASP A 402 -32.33 -7.40 5.66
C ASP A 402 -33.27 -6.25 5.96
N GLU A 403 -32.77 -5.21 6.61
CA GLU A 403 -33.56 -4.02 6.95
C GLU A 403 -33.98 -3.26 5.68
N LEU A 404 -33.07 -3.11 4.74
CA LEU A 404 -33.33 -2.49 3.45
C LEU A 404 -34.34 -3.31 2.63
N ALA A 405 -34.22 -4.64 2.63
CA ALA A 405 -35.16 -5.52 1.95
C ALA A 405 -36.57 -5.40 2.55
N ARG A 406 -36.70 -5.44 3.89
CA ARG A 406 -38.01 -5.25 4.58
C ARG A 406 -38.61 -3.88 4.28
N THR A 407 -37.80 -2.82 4.25
CA THR A 407 -38.23 -1.46 3.95
C THR A 407 -38.73 -1.35 2.51
N ALA A 408 -38.02 -1.95 1.54
CA ALA A 408 -38.45 -1.97 0.14
C ALA A 408 -39.78 -2.73 -0.03
N VAL A 409 -39.93 -3.88 0.65
CA VAL A 409 -41.20 -4.63 0.65
C VAL A 409 -42.35 -3.85 1.29
N GLN A 410 -42.12 -3.16 2.40
CA GLN A 410 -43.11 -2.28 3.02
C GLN A 410 -43.53 -1.12 2.07
N SER A 411 -42.62 -0.71 1.20
CA SER A 411 -42.87 0.32 0.18
C SER A 411 -43.51 -0.24 -1.11
N GLY A 412 -43.83 -1.53 -1.16
CA GLY A 412 -44.59 -2.15 -2.25
C GLY A 412 -43.77 -3.08 -3.18
N ALA A 413 -42.48 -3.31 -2.93
CA ALA A 413 -41.72 -4.27 -3.70
C ALA A 413 -42.20 -5.70 -3.48
N ARG A 414 -42.29 -6.50 -4.55
CA ARG A 414 -42.53 -7.95 -4.46
C ARG A 414 -41.25 -8.75 -4.31
N LEU A 415 -40.22 -8.32 -5.02
CA LEU A 415 -38.86 -8.86 -4.93
C LEU A 415 -37.88 -7.74 -4.66
N VAL A 416 -36.85 -8.06 -3.91
CA VAL A 416 -35.69 -7.21 -3.69
C VAL A 416 -34.45 -7.98 -4.12
N VAL A 417 -33.58 -7.35 -4.92
CA VAL A 417 -32.41 -8.03 -5.50
C VAL A 417 -31.15 -7.20 -5.22
N THR A 418 -30.06 -7.88 -4.99
CA THR A 418 -28.74 -7.24 -4.92
C THR A 418 -28.08 -7.18 -6.29
N GLN A 419 -27.02 -6.40 -6.45
CA GLN A 419 -26.31 -6.29 -7.72
C GLN A 419 -25.18 -7.31 -7.84
N TYR A 420 -25.04 -7.91 -9.02
CA TYR A 420 -23.91 -8.75 -9.41
C TYR A 420 -22.67 -7.87 -9.67
N GLY A 421 -21.48 -8.35 -9.29
CA GLY A 421 -20.21 -7.63 -9.49
C GLY A 421 -20.01 -6.40 -8.62
N GLN A 422 -20.95 -6.09 -7.72
CA GLN A 422 -20.87 -4.93 -6.84
C GLN A 422 -20.03 -5.22 -5.59
N ALA A 423 -19.13 -4.30 -5.24
CA ALA A 423 -18.49 -4.28 -3.92
C ALA A 423 -19.50 -3.78 -2.88
N ARG A 424 -19.96 -4.67 -2.00
CA ARG A 424 -20.96 -4.38 -0.96
C ARG A 424 -20.30 -3.83 0.29
N LEU A 425 -20.54 -2.58 0.64
CA LEU A 425 -19.98 -1.97 1.84
C LEU A 425 -20.50 -2.64 3.14
N SER A 426 -21.69 -3.23 3.12
CA SER A 426 -22.26 -4.04 4.20
C SER A 426 -21.40 -5.25 4.60
N ARG A 427 -20.53 -5.70 3.73
CA ARG A 427 -19.62 -6.84 3.94
C ARG A 427 -18.19 -6.42 4.29
N THR A 428 -17.92 -5.11 4.42
CA THR A 428 -16.61 -4.61 4.83
C THR A 428 -16.21 -5.10 6.22
N ARG A 429 -14.90 -5.10 6.47
CA ARG A 429 -14.34 -5.40 7.80
C ARG A 429 -13.60 -4.20 8.33
N LYS A 430 -13.93 -3.77 9.55
CA LYS A 430 -13.16 -2.77 10.29
C LYS A 430 -11.91 -3.44 10.86
N LEU A 431 -10.83 -2.67 11.00
CA LEU A 431 -9.57 -3.12 11.62
C LEU A 431 -9.10 -4.48 11.10
N SER A 432 -9.06 -4.63 9.78
CA SER A 432 -8.58 -5.84 9.11
C SER A 432 -7.34 -5.56 8.28
N GLN A 433 -6.29 -6.32 8.52
CA GLN A 433 -5.06 -6.28 7.71
C GLN A 433 -5.21 -7.00 6.37
N GLN A 434 -6.32 -7.69 6.14
CA GLN A 434 -6.63 -8.38 4.90
C GLN A 434 -7.77 -7.66 4.17
N SER A 435 -7.73 -7.67 2.84
CA SER A 435 -8.86 -7.22 2.03
C SER A 435 -10.09 -8.10 2.28
N PRO A 436 -11.27 -7.50 2.52
CA PRO A 436 -12.49 -8.26 2.78
C PRO A 436 -13.08 -8.86 1.49
N ASP A 437 -13.83 -9.97 1.65
CA ASP A 437 -14.64 -10.54 0.58
C ASP A 437 -15.95 -9.73 0.47
N VAL A 438 -16.01 -8.83 -0.49
CA VAL A 438 -17.09 -7.84 -0.62
C VAL A 438 -17.72 -7.81 -2.01
N VAL A 439 -17.04 -8.31 -3.04
CA VAL A 439 -17.55 -8.28 -4.43
C VAL A 439 -18.43 -9.49 -4.68
N ALA A 440 -19.68 -9.22 -5.05
CA ALA A 440 -20.66 -10.26 -5.27
C ALA A 440 -20.47 -11.00 -6.61
N THR A 441 -20.29 -12.30 -6.57
CA THR A 441 -20.26 -13.23 -7.72
C THR A 441 -21.62 -13.84 -8.01
N VAL A 442 -22.59 -13.60 -7.12
CA VAL A 442 -23.98 -14.02 -7.17
C VAL A 442 -24.89 -12.82 -6.95
N ILE A 443 -26.19 -12.95 -7.24
CA ILE A 443 -27.20 -12.06 -6.70
C ILE A 443 -27.93 -12.72 -5.53
N SER A 444 -28.42 -11.91 -4.59
CA SER A 444 -29.33 -12.37 -3.53
C SER A 444 -30.71 -11.84 -3.83
N VAL A 445 -31.72 -12.70 -3.73
CA VAL A 445 -33.15 -12.40 -4.01
C VAL A 445 -33.94 -12.56 -2.72
N TRP A 446 -34.69 -11.53 -2.34
CA TRP A 446 -35.61 -11.52 -1.20
C TRP A 446 -37.06 -11.42 -1.70
N ALA A 447 -37.89 -12.36 -1.35
CA ALA A 447 -39.30 -12.33 -1.73
C ALA A 447 -40.19 -11.89 -0.56
N ALA A 448 -41.18 -11.06 -0.83
CA ALA A 448 -42.19 -10.63 0.15
C ALA A 448 -43.11 -11.78 0.60
N SER A 449 -43.31 -12.79 -0.26
CA SER A 449 -44.10 -13.99 0.00
C SER A 449 -43.41 -15.20 -0.61
N ALA A 450 -43.81 -16.40 -0.18
CA ALA A 450 -43.30 -17.61 -0.81
C ALA A 450 -43.48 -17.54 -2.32
N THR A 451 -42.40 -17.77 -3.06
CA THR A 451 -42.35 -17.53 -4.51
C THR A 451 -41.82 -18.79 -5.21
N PRO A 452 -42.61 -19.41 -6.13
CA PRO A 452 -42.12 -20.56 -6.90
C PRO A 452 -40.90 -20.21 -7.74
N LEU A 453 -39.85 -21.04 -7.69
CA LEU A 453 -38.69 -21.00 -8.55
C LEU A 453 -38.84 -22.13 -9.58
N VAL A 454 -38.68 -21.79 -10.87
CA VAL A 454 -38.80 -22.79 -11.96
C VAL A 454 -37.50 -22.92 -12.74
N ALA A 455 -37.28 -24.05 -13.39
CA ALA A 455 -36.09 -24.30 -14.18
C ALA A 455 -36.02 -23.32 -15.37
N PRO A 456 -34.94 -22.54 -15.50
CA PRO A 456 -34.79 -21.60 -16.62
C PRO A 456 -34.40 -22.25 -17.94
N TRP A 457 -33.93 -23.49 -17.88
CA TRP A 457 -33.55 -24.36 -19.01
C TRP A 457 -33.70 -25.85 -18.65
N ASP A 458 -33.63 -26.72 -19.66
CA ASP A 458 -33.58 -28.16 -19.44
C ASP A 458 -32.27 -28.59 -18.79
N GLY A 459 -32.31 -29.51 -17.82
CA GLY A 459 -31.10 -29.96 -17.16
C GLY A 459 -31.30 -31.10 -16.15
N GLU A 460 -30.24 -31.35 -15.39
CA GLU A 460 -30.23 -32.33 -14.27
C GLU A 460 -29.95 -31.59 -12.95
N ILE A 461 -30.73 -31.95 -11.94
CA ILE A 461 -30.55 -31.44 -10.57
C ILE A 461 -29.60 -32.37 -9.82
N ASP A 462 -28.52 -31.79 -9.27
CA ASP A 462 -27.59 -32.43 -8.37
C ASP A 462 -27.34 -31.51 -7.16
N GLY A 463 -27.82 -31.89 -5.98
CA GLY A 463 -27.77 -31.06 -4.77
C GLY A 463 -28.49 -29.74 -4.95
N SER A 464 -27.76 -28.64 -4.79
CA SER A 464 -28.24 -27.24 -4.96
C SER A 464 -28.04 -26.69 -6.38
N THR A 465 -27.62 -27.53 -7.34
CA THR A 465 -27.23 -27.12 -8.68
C THR A 465 -28.13 -27.74 -9.75
N LEU A 466 -28.62 -26.93 -10.67
CA LEU A 466 -29.21 -27.34 -11.93
C LEU A 466 -28.16 -27.23 -13.03
N ARG A 467 -27.71 -28.35 -13.60
CA ARG A 467 -26.77 -28.40 -14.72
C ARG A 467 -27.53 -28.50 -16.04
N GLY A 468 -27.42 -27.43 -16.83
CA GLY A 468 -27.88 -27.39 -18.21
C GLY A 468 -26.80 -27.80 -19.22
N ALA A 469 -27.03 -27.51 -20.50
CA ALA A 469 -26.05 -27.76 -21.57
C ALA A 469 -24.86 -26.80 -21.56
N GLU A 470 -25.10 -25.53 -21.27
CA GLU A 470 -24.08 -24.47 -21.29
C GLU A 470 -23.77 -23.88 -19.92
N TYR A 471 -24.78 -23.86 -19.04
CA TYR A 471 -24.68 -23.18 -17.72
C TYR A 471 -25.09 -24.11 -16.58
N GLU A 472 -24.51 -23.86 -15.44
CA GLU A 472 -24.91 -24.36 -14.14
C GLU A 472 -25.52 -23.22 -13.31
N LEU A 473 -26.75 -23.46 -12.79
CA LEU A 473 -27.45 -22.59 -11.86
C LEU A 473 -27.31 -23.15 -10.45
N THR A 474 -26.74 -22.38 -9.54
CA THR A 474 -26.66 -22.76 -8.12
C THR A 474 -27.64 -21.89 -7.32
N LEU A 475 -28.45 -22.52 -6.47
CA LEU A 475 -29.38 -21.87 -5.56
C LEU A 475 -29.01 -22.22 -4.13
N SER A 476 -28.73 -21.20 -3.30
CA SER A 476 -28.45 -21.34 -1.86
C SER A 476 -29.55 -20.70 -1.03
N GLY A 477 -29.84 -21.24 0.13
CA GLY A 477 -30.94 -20.74 0.99
C GLY A 477 -32.30 -21.33 0.67
N VAL A 478 -32.35 -22.36 -0.20
CA VAL A 478 -33.53 -23.09 -0.57
C VAL A 478 -33.17 -24.56 -0.91
N ASP A 479 -34.03 -25.49 -0.57
CA ASP A 479 -33.87 -26.90 -0.96
C ASP A 479 -34.51 -27.16 -2.33
N LEU A 480 -33.73 -27.65 -3.29
CA LEU A 480 -34.23 -28.02 -4.59
C LEU A 480 -35.11 -29.28 -4.51
N ALA A 481 -36.02 -29.43 -5.45
CA ALA A 481 -36.79 -30.66 -5.67
C ALA A 481 -35.84 -31.85 -5.83
N ALA A 482 -36.36 -33.06 -5.70
CA ALA A 482 -35.56 -34.29 -5.75
C ALA A 482 -34.67 -34.35 -7.01
N SER A 483 -33.43 -34.89 -6.85
CA SER A 483 -32.47 -35.07 -7.94
C SER A 483 -33.05 -35.79 -9.17
N GLY A 484 -32.66 -35.34 -10.35
CA GLY A 484 -33.07 -35.92 -11.64
C GLY A 484 -33.25 -34.88 -12.74
N SER A 485 -33.70 -35.34 -13.91
CA SER A 485 -33.92 -34.48 -15.07
C SER A 485 -35.14 -33.59 -14.86
N VAL A 486 -35.00 -32.33 -15.23
CA VAL A 486 -36.07 -31.32 -15.20
C VAL A 486 -36.07 -30.55 -16.53
N ARG A 487 -37.28 -30.13 -16.95
CA ARG A 487 -37.46 -29.28 -18.15
C ARG A 487 -37.65 -27.82 -17.79
N ALA A 488 -37.34 -26.97 -18.73
CA ALA A 488 -37.63 -25.55 -18.61
C ALA A 488 -39.10 -25.29 -18.22
N GLY A 489 -39.31 -24.46 -17.18
CA GLY A 489 -40.61 -24.13 -16.62
C GLY A 489 -41.14 -25.12 -15.56
N GLU A 490 -40.49 -26.26 -15.32
CA GLU A 490 -40.85 -27.15 -14.22
C GLU A 490 -40.40 -26.60 -12.85
N PRO A 491 -41.14 -26.87 -11.77
CA PRO A 491 -40.79 -26.40 -10.44
C PRO A 491 -39.42 -26.88 -9.96
N LEU A 492 -38.56 -25.99 -9.46
CA LEU A 492 -37.29 -26.29 -8.81
C LEU A 492 -37.43 -26.26 -7.28
N ALA A 493 -38.08 -25.25 -6.75
CA ALA A 493 -38.21 -25.03 -5.33
C ALA A 493 -39.26 -23.96 -5.02
N ASP A 494 -39.64 -23.84 -3.74
CA ASP A 494 -40.41 -22.69 -3.23
C ASP A 494 -39.45 -21.79 -2.47
N GLY A 495 -39.16 -20.60 -3.02
CA GLY A 495 -38.36 -19.57 -2.36
C GLY A 495 -39.04 -19.09 -1.07
N PRO A 496 -38.37 -19.06 0.06
CA PRO A 496 -38.95 -18.68 1.35
C PRO A 496 -39.38 -17.21 1.37
N ALA A 497 -40.50 -16.93 2.06
CA ALA A 497 -40.91 -15.57 2.33
C ALA A 497 -40.01 -14.92 3.39
N GLY A 498 -39.52 -13.70 3.13
CA GLY A 498 -38.75 -12.94 4.11
C GLY A 498 -37.34 -13.45 4.39
N ALA A 499 -36.74 -14.17 3.46
CA ALA A 499 -35.37 -14.63 3.54
C ALA A 499 -34.66 -14.50 2.16
N TRP A 500 -33.35 -14.50 2.16
CA TRP A 500 -32.53 -14.43 0.96
C TRP A 500 -32.35 -15.80 0.30
N VAL A 501 -32.47 -15.81 -1.01
CA VAL A 501 -32.01 -16.91 -1.87
C VAL A 501 -30.86 -16.38 -2.70
N GLU A 502 -29.68 -17.00 -2.62
CA GLU A 502 -28.54 -16.66 -3.48
C GLU A 502 -28.67 -17.41 -4.80
N VAL A 503 -28.45 -16.69 -5.89
CA VAL A 503 -28.57 -17.19 -7.26
C VAL A 503 -27.22 -16.97 -7.95
N GLY A 504 -26.55 -18.07 -8.28
CA GLY A 504 -25.27 -18.09 -8.99
C GLY A 504 -25.41 -18.76 -10.34
N VAL A 505 -24.74 -18.24 -11.37
CA VAL A 505 -24.66 -18.86 -12.71
C VAL A 505 -23.21 -18.91 -13.17
N ARG A 506 -22.82 -20.08 -13.70
CA ARG A 506 -21.50 -20.28 -14.29
C ARG A 506 -21.58 -21.15 -15.56
N PRO A 507 -20.62 -21.07 -16.49
CA PRO A 507 -20.47 -22.06 -17.56
C PRO A 507 -20.23 -23.44 -17.00
N VAL A 508 -20.72 -24.47 -17.68
CA VAL A 508 -20.48 -25.88 -17.30
C VAL A 508 -18.98 -26.14 -17.24
N GLY A 509 -18.54 -26.70 -16.13
CA GLY A 509 -17.14 -27.05 -15.88
C GLY A 509 -16.28 -25.91 -15.32
N ALA A 510 -16.83 -24.70 -15.19
CA ALA A 510 -16.13 -23.63 -14.46
C ALA A 510 -16.12 -23.92 -12.94
N PRO A 511 -15.09 -23.47 -12.21
CA PRO A 511 -15.02 -23.66 -10.76
C PRO A 511 -16.20 -22.98 -10.06
N GLU A 512 -16.64 -23.56 -8.95
CA GLU A 512 -17.67 -22.95 -8.12
C GLU A 512 -17.14 -21.69 -7.45
N ALA A 513 -17.83 -20.57 -7.71
CA ALA A 513 -17.45 -19.29 -7.15
C ALA A 513 -17.98 -19.11 -5.72
N PRO A 514 -17.20 -18.55 -4.78
CA PRO A 514 -17.73 -18.13 -3.50
C PRO A 514 -18.77 -17.01 -3.73
N PRO A 515 -19.81 -16.85 -2.91
CA PRO A 515 -20.82 -15.80 -3.09
C PRO A 515 -20.25 -14.37 -3.10
N LEU A 516 -19.17 -14.19 -2.37
CA LEU A 516 -18.41 -12.93 -2.28
C LEU A 516 -16.93 -13.25 -2.45
N THR A 517 -16.22 -12.35 -3.11
CA THR A 517 -14.77 -12.43 -3.30
C THR A 517 -14.09 -11.11 -2.97
N ARG A 518 -12.78 -11.14 -2.77
CA ARG A 518 -11.98 -9.92 -2.63
C ARG A 518 -11.98 -9.13 -3.92
N PHE A 519 -11.89 -7.80 -3.79
CA PHE A 519 -11.90 -6.89 -4.93
C PHE A 519 -10.80 -7.23 -5.96
N GLU A 520 -9.63 -7.59 -5.48
CA GLU A 520 -8.46 -7.89 -6.31
C GLU A 520 -8.62 -9.18 -7.15
N LEU A 521 -9.39 -10.16 -6.65
CA LEU A 521 -9.68 -11.41 -7.36
C LEU A 521 -10.99 -11.36 -8.17
N ALA A 522 -11.77 -10.30 -8.00
CA ALA A 522 -13.07 -10.17 -8.67
C ALA A 522 -12.97 -10.26 -10.21
N PRO A 523 -11.98 -9.66 -10.90
CA PRO A 523 -11.86 -9.80 -12.35
C PRO A 523 -11.76 -11.27 -12.81
N GLY A 524 -11.04 -12.11 -12.05
CA GLY A 524 -10.91 -13.53 -12.33
C GLY A 524 -12.22 -14.30 -12.15
N TRP A 525 -12.89 -14.11 -11.01
CA TRP A 525 -14.15 -14.80 -10.73
C TRP A 525 -15.30 -14.34 -11.63
N LEU A 526 -15.42 -13.02 -11.89
CA LEU A 526 -16.48 -12.48 -12.74
C LEU A 526 -16.33 -12.90 -14.22
N ALA A 527 -15.13 -13.22 -14.68
CA ALA A 527 -14.91 -13.79 -16.00
C ALA A 527 -15.47 -15.24 -16.11
N LEU A 528 -15.48 -15.98 -15.00
CA LEU A 528 -15.91 -17.37 -14.90
C LEU A 528 -17.35 -17.56 -14.39
N THR A 529 -18.04 -16.47 -14.07
CA THR A 529 -19.44 -16.44 -13.66
C THR A 529 -20.26 -15.61 -14.63
N ARG A 530 -21.56 -15.61 -14.50
CA ARG A 530 -22.49 -14.82 -15.32
C ARG A 530 -23.45 -14.07 -14.43
N ASP A 531 -23.85 -12.87 -14.87
CA ASP A 531 -24.87 -12.07 -14.17
C ASP A 531 -26.23 -12.83 -14.18
N PRO A 532 -26.78 -13.24 -13.03
CA PRO A 532 -28.03 -13.98 -12.98
C PRO A 532 -29.29 -13.10 -13.19
N ARG A 533 -29.20 -11.79 -13.25
CA ARG A 533 -30.34 -10.88 -13.32
C ARG A 533 -31.28 -11.15 -14.51
N PRO A 534 -30.77 -11.55 -15.70
CA PRO A 534 -31.68 -11.95 -16.78
C PRO A 534 -32.63 -13.08 -16.42
N LEU A 535 -32.28 -13.96 -15.47
CA LEU A 535 -33.19 -14.99 -14.95
C LEU A 535 -34.42 -14.43 -14.23
N LEU A 536 -34.38 -13.17 -13.82
CA LEU A 536 -35.47 -12.45 -13.17
C LEU A 536 -36.16 -11.46 -14.14
N GLY A 537 -35.88 -11.55 -15.43
CA GLY A 537 -36.37 -10.59 -16.43
C GLY A 537 -35.76 -9.19 -16.33
N LEU A 538 -34.67 -9.04 -15.60
CA LEU A 538 -33.95 -7.76 -15.45
C LEU A 538 -32.79 -7.67 -16.47
N PRO A 539 -32.44 -6.47 -16.93
CA PRO A 539 -31.24 -6.30 -17.77
C PRO A 539 -29.98 -6.65 -16.99
N ALA A 540 -29.00 -7.23 -17.66
CA ALA A 540 -27.66 -7.44 -17.09
C ALA A 540 -27.04 -6.08 -16.70
N VAL A 541 -26.17 -6.08 -15.68
CA VAL A 541 -25.43 -4.88 -15.28
C VAL A 541 -24.43 -4.55 -16.38
N GLU A 542 -24.54 -3.34 -16.94
CA GLU A 542 -23.43 -2.77 -17.68
C GLU A 542 -22.34 -2.40 -16.68
N VAL A 543 -21.25 -3.16 -16.66
CA VAL A 543 -20.04 -2.75 -15.94
C VAL A 543 -19.50 -1.51 -16.68
N ARG A 544 -19.89 -0.33 -16.23
CA ARG A 544 -19.29 0.91 -16.74
C ARG A 544 -17.87 0.96 -16.21
N ASP A 545 -16.93 0.86 -17.13
CA ASP A 545 -15.58 1.32 -16.86
C ASP A 545 -15.68 2.82 -16.54
N ALA A 546 -15.53 3.18 -15.25
CA ALA A 546 -15.57 4.56 -14.80
C ALA A 546 -14.40 5.38 -15.40
N GLY A 547 -13.57 4.77 -16.24
CA GLY A 547 -12.30 5.27 -16.69
C GLY A 547 -11.30 5.35 -15.52
N ASP A 548 -10.03 5.41 -15.82
CA ASP A 548 -9.01 5.60 -14.78
C ASP A 548 -9.21 6.99 -14.13
N LEU A 549 -9.78 7.00 -12.91
CA LEU A 549 -10.06 8.22 -12.16
C LEU A 549 -8.79 9.05 -11.93
N LEU A 550 -7.64 8.38 -11.75
CA LEU A 550 -6.35 9.04 -11.56
C LEU A 550 -5.95 9.80 -12.82
N SER A 551 -5.98 9.17 -13.98
CA SER A 551 -5.70 9.84 -15.26
C SER A 551 -6.66 11.01 -15.53
N ARG A 552 -7.93 10.88 -15.17
CA ARG A 552 -8.92 11.97 -15.29
C ARG A 552 -8.62 13.11 -14.32
N ARG A 553 -8.17 12.80 -13.11
CA ARG A 553 -7.74 13.80 -12.14
C ARG A 553 -6.49 14.52 -12.64
N ASP A 554 -5.47 13.82 -13.14
CA ASP A 554 -4.25 14.41 -13.66
C ASP A 554 -4.50 15.33 -14.86
N ALA A 555 -5.52 15.03 -15.65
CA ALA A 555 -5.92 15.86 -16.77
C ALA A 555 -6.64 17.17 -16.38
N SER A 556 -7.21 17.27 -15.17
CA SER A 556 -8.09 18.39 -14.80
C SER A 556 -7.75 19.03 -13.45
N PHE A 557 -6.96 18.39 -12.60
CA PHE A 557 -6.60 18.87 -11.28
C PHE A 557 -5.11 19.21 -11.23
N ALA A 558 -4.72 20.22 -10.43
CA ALA A 558 -3.35 20.69 -10.40
C ALA A 558 -2.41 19.61 -9.83
N SER A 559 -1.43 19.16 -10.62
CA SER A 559 -0.50 18.10 -10.26
C SER A 559 0.37 18.41 -9.04
N VAL A 560 0.55 19.69 -8.71
CA VAL A 560 1.25 20.13 -7.48
C VAL A 560 0.50 19.78 -6.19
N GLN A 561 -0.74 19.32 -6.29
CA GLN A 561 -1.47 18.71 -5.17
C GLN A 561 -1.19 17.20 -5.18
N GLU A 562 -0.04 16.83 -4.70
CA GLU A 562 0.49 15.46 -4.71
C GLU A 562 -0.39 14.46 -3.95
N PHE A 563 -0.18 13.19 -4.24
CA PHE A 563 -0.77 12.08 -3.50
C PHE A 563 0.13 11.68 -2.33
N TYR A 564 -0.46 11.09 -1.29
CA TYR A 564 0.30 10.50 -0.19
C TYR A 564 0.85 9.11 -0.52
N TYR A 565 0.34 8.46 -1.55
CA TYR A 565 0.60 7.06 -1.88
C TYR A 565 0.87 6.89 -3.37
N ALA A 566 1.70 5.91 -3.71
CA ALA A 566 1.95 5.53 -5.10
C ALA A 566 0.65 5.10 -5.83
N LYS A 567 -0.27 4.45 -5.11
CA LYS A 567 -1.61 4.09 -5.58
C LYS A 567 -2.67 4.50 -4.56
N PRO A 568 -3.18 5.74 -4.62
CA PRO A 568 -4.18 6.20 -3.66
C PRO A 568 -5.51 5.46 -3.88
N PRO A 569 -6.17 4.99 -2.79
CA PRO A 569 -7.50 4.40 -2.89
C PRO A 569 -8.55 5.46 -3.24
N GLN A 570 -9.57 5.09 -4.00
CA GLN A 570 -10.73 5.94 -4.21
C GLN A 570 -11.62 5.91 -2.96
N ILE A 571 -11.54 6.96 -2.14
CA ILE A 571 -12.33 7.11 -0.90
C ILE A 571 -13.61 7.86 -1.21
N GLU A 572 -14.76 7.28 -0.86
CA GLU A 572 -16.09 7.86 -1.11
C GLU A 572 -16.91 8.03 0.17
N ARG A 573 -16.53 7.37 1.26
CA ARG A 573 -17.26 7.46 2.51
C ARG A 573 -16.31 7.50 3.70
N GLY A 574 -16.76 8.13 4.77
CA GLY A 574 -16.05 8.13 6.04
C GLY A 574 -17.03 8.04 7.21
N ARG A 575 -16.60 7.46 8.32
CA ARG A 575 -17.34 7.45 9.57
C ARG A 575 -16.41 7.34 10.77
N ARG A 576 -16.60 8.21 11.77
CA ARG A 576 -15.74 8.29 12.94
C ARG A 576 -14.26 8.40 12.50
N HIS A 577 -13.42 7.46 12.89
CA HIS A 577 -12.01 7.38 12.50
C HIS A 577 -11.76 6.37 11.37
N TYR A 578 -12.76 6.07 10.54
CA TYR A 578 -12.66 5.19 9.39
C TYR A 578 -12.94 5.92 8.09
N LEU A 579 -12.19 5.52 7.04
CA LEU A 579 -12.42 5.89 5.65
C LEU A 579 -12.73 4.63 4.84
N MET A 580 -13.61 4.73 3.85
CA MET A 580 -14.12 3.60 3.08
C MET A 580 -13.97 3.87 1.60
N SER A 581 -13.37 2.90 0.90
CA SER A 581 -13.15 2.98 -0.55
C SER A 581 -14.30 2.36 -1.35
N THR A 582 -14.34 2.69 -2.64
CA THR A 582 -15.25 2.06 -3.63
C THR A 582 -14.99 0.56 -3.81
N ALA A 583 -13.78 0.09 -3.46
CA ALA A 583 -13.46 -1.34 -3.40
C ALA A 583 -14.10 -2.06 -2.19
N GLY A 584 -14.90 -1.36 -1.38
CA GLY A 584 -15.56 -1.91 -0.19
C GLY A 584 -14.63 -2.12 0.99
N ARG A 585 -13.40 -1.58 0.95
CA ARG A 585 -12.43 -1.69 2.04
C ARG A 585 -12.54 -0.52 3.01
N THR A 586 -12.51 -0.82 4.30
CA THR A 586 -12.43 0.16 5.39
C THR A 586 -10.98 0.32 5.85
N TYR A 587 -10.55 1.57 6.01
CA TYR A 587 -9.23 1.97 6.49
C TYR A 587 -9.34 2.71 7.82
N LEU A 588 -8.40 2.45 8.72
CA LEU A 588 -8.18 3.26 9.91
C LEU A 588 -7.47 4.57 9.51
N ASP A 589 -8.05 5.71 9.88
CA ASP A 589 -7.48 7.03 9.60
C ASP A 589 -6.61 7.53 10.75
N MET A 590 -5.31 7.60 10.52
CA MET A 590 -4.33 8.07 11.50
C MET A 590 -3.83 9.50 11.23
N VAL A 591 -4.35 10.21 10.19
CA VAL A 591 -3.77 11.51 9.80
C VAL A 591 -4.75 12.68 9.77
N ASN A 592 -6.07 12.47 9.65
CA ASN A 592 -7.02 13.55 9.39
C ASN A 592 -7.37 14.37 10.63
N ASN A 593 -6.43 15.19 11.10
CA ASN A 593 -6.68 16.14 12.19
C ASN A 593 -7.70 17.24 11.83
N VAL A 594 -8.12 17.33 10.59
CA VAL A 594 -9.15 18.27 10.12
C VAL A 594 -10.53 17.86 10.65
N THR A 595 -10.80 16.55 10.72
CA THR A 595 -12.07 15.99 11.20
C THR A 595 -11.93 15.58 12.67
N VAL A 596 -11.89 16.58 13.55
CA VAL A 596 -11.62 16.37 14.99
C VAL A 596 -12.63 15.44 15.67
N LEU A 597 -13.91 15.51 15.27
CA LEU A 597 -15.00 14.66 15.77
C LEU A 597 -15.06 13.29 15.07
N GLY A 598 -14.30 13.13 14.00
CA GLY A 598 -14.43 12.05 13.04
C GLY A 598 -15.25 12.43 11.81
N HIS A 599 -15.18 11.54 10.82
CA HIS A 599 -15.86 11.70 9.54
C HIS A 599 -17.36 11.54 9.68
N ALA A 600 -18.12 12.29 8.85
CA ALA A 600 -19.57 12.20 8.70
C ALA A 600 -20.34 12.23 10.05
N HIS A 601 -19.93 13.12 10.96
CA HIS A 601 -20.58 13.21 12.27
C HIS A 601 -22.05 13.66 12.14
N PRO A 602 -23.04 12.89 12.63
CA PRO A 602 -24.46 13.12 12.31
C PRO A 602 -24.96 14.48 12.79
N ARG A 603 -24.56 14.94 13.99
CA ARG A 603 -24.97 16.26 14.52
C ARG A 603 -24.46 17.42 13.65
N VAL A 604 -23.28 17.28 13.04
CA VAL A 604 -22.72 18.29 12.12
C VAL A 604 -23.54 18.31 10.83
N ALA A 605 -23.82 17.14 10.25
CA ALA A 605 -24.61 16.99 9.02
C ALA A 605 -26.04 17.57 9.22
N GLU A 606 -26.72 17.20 10.30
CA GLU A 606 -28.04 17.70 10.64
C GLU A 606 -28.05 19.22 10.85
N THR A 607 -27.07 19.75 11.60
CA THR A 607 -26.94 21.19 11.82
C THR A 607 -26.77 21.95 10.52
N ALA A 608 -25.90 21.44 9.63
CA ALA A 608 -25.67 22.04 8.32
C ALA A 608 -26.95 22.04 7.47
N ALA A 609 -27.60 20.89 7.35
CA ALA A 609 -28.86 20.77 6.59
C ALA A 609 -29.96 21.70 7.13
N ARG A 610 -30.12 21.76 8.44
CA ARG A 610 -31.11 22.64 9.10
C ARG A 610 -30.80 24.12 8.87
N GLN A 611 -29.55 24.52 9.02
CA GLN A 611 -29.13 25.92 8.86
C GLN A 611 -29.26 26.41 7.42
N LEU A 612 -28.88 25.58 6.44
CA LEU A 612 -29.02 25.90 5.02
C LEU A 612 -30.47 26.13 4.59
N ARG A 613 -31.47 25.45 5.22
CA ARG A 613 -32.88 25.68 4.95
C ARG A 613 -33.39 27.00 5.51
N LYS A 614 -32.65 27.64 6.46
CA LYS A 614 -33.07 28.90 7.07
C LYS A 614 -32.46 30.11 6.40
N LEU A 615 -31.15 30.22 6.50
CA LEU A 615 -30.38 31.36 6.04
C LEU A 615 -28.89 31.03 6.02
N ASN A 616 -28.19 31.39 4.94
CA ASN A 616 -26.76 31.58 4.96
C ASN A 616 -26.42 32.92 4.29
N THR A 617 -25.68 33.79 4.99
CA THR A 617 -25.35 35.16 4.56
C THR A 617 -24.04 35.62 5.20
N ASN A 618 -23.62 36.87 4.92
CA ASN A 618 -22.38 37.41 5.47
C ASN A 618 -22.58 38.10 6.84
N SER A 619 -21.48 38.28 7.56
CA SER A 619 -21.46 38.82 8.92
C SER A 619 -21.76 40.31 9.06
N ARG A 620 -22.10 41.01 7.98
CA ARG A 620 -22.58 42.41 8.06
C ARG A 620 -24.01 42.51 8.55
N PHE A 621 -24.77 41.42 8.45
CA PHE A 621 -26.10 41.35 9.08
C PHE A 621 -25.97 40.92 10.55
N ASN A 622 -26.90 41.36 11.37
CA ASN A 622 -26.93 40.97 12.78
C ASN A 622 -27.77 39.71 12.98
N TYR A 623 -27.10 38.62 13.40
CA TYR A 623 -27.74 37.35 13.72
C TYR A 623 -27.08 36.70 14.94
N ALA A 624 -27.85 35.91 15.71
CA ALA A 624 -27.43 35.35 17.00
C ALA A 624 -26.20 34.46 16.88
N ALA A 625 -26.13 33.62 15.83
CA ALA A 625 -25.09 32.58 15.71
C ALA A 625 -23.67 33.17 15.71
N VAL A 626 -23.41 34.35 15.13
CA VAL A 626 -22.08 34.95 15.12
C VAL A 626 -21.68 35.43 16.50
N VAL A 627 -22.62 35.96 17.25
CA VAL A 627 -22.41 36.44 18.64
C VAL A 627 -22.16 35.26 19.56
N GLU A 628 -23.06 34.28 19.56
CA GLU A 628 -22.99 33.11 20.41
C GLU A 628 -21.70 32.30 20.18
N PHE A 629 -21.30 32.13 18.90
CA PHE A 629 -20.08 31.40 18.60
C PHE A 629 -18.83 32.18 19.04
N SER A 630 -18.81 33.50 18.84
CA SER A 630 -17.69 34.35 19.28
C SER A 630 -17.58 34.36 20.82
N GLU A 631 -18.68 34.47 21.53
CA GLU A 631 -18.74 34.41 23.01
C GLU A 631 -18.22 33.04 23.51
N ARG A 632 -18.64 31.94 22.89
CA ARG A 632 -18.18 30.59 23.26
C ARG A 632 -16.68 30.39 23.02
N LEU A 633 -16.14 30.90 21.92
CA LEU A 633 -14.69 30.84 21.66
C LEU A 633 -13.93 31.66 22.69
N ALA A 634 -14.34 32.90 22.94
CA ALA A 634 -13.70 33.76 23.94
C ALA A 634 -13.74 33.16 25.35
N ALA A 635 -14.85 32.51 25.74
CA ALA A 635 -14.99 31.85 27.03
C ALA A 635 -14.02 30.66 27.24
N LEU A 636 -13.42 30.11 26.19
CA LEU A 636 -12.42 29.04 26.27
C LEU A 636 -10.97 29.57 26.39
N LEU A 637 -10.79 30.90 26.45
CA LEU A 637 -9.50 31.55 26.40
C LEU A 637 -9.24 32.39 27.68
N PRO A 638 -7.98 32.56 28.06
CA PRO A 638 -7.62 33.48 29.13
C PRO A 638 -7.73 34.94 28.67
N ASP A 639 -8.00 35.84 29.63
CA ASP A 639 -7.88 37.28 29.40
C ASP A 639 -6.48 37.62 28.83
N PRO A 640 -6.36 38.58 27.91
CA PRO A 640 -7.38 39.49 27.35
C PRO A 640 -7.95 39.05 25.97
N LEU A 641 -7.93 37.75 25.65
CA LEU A 641 -8.34 37.22 24.34
C LEU A 641 -9.88 37.14 24.22
N ASP A 642 -10.52 38.25 23.91
CA ASP A 642 -11.99 38.45 23.97
C ASP A 642 -12.64 38.84 22.64
N THR A 643 -11.84 39.08 21.58
CA THR A 643 -12.34 39.62 20.32
C THR A 643 -12.01 38.68 19.15
N VAL A 644 -13.06 38.26 18.43
CA VAL A 644 -12.99 37.21 17.40
C VAL A 644 -13.17 37.77 16.00
N PHE A 645 -12.32 37.37 15.09
CA PHE A 645 -12.47 37.51 13.62
C PHE A 645 -12.71 36.13 13.04
N LEU A 646 -13.78 35.94 12.25
CA LEU A 646 -14.08 34.67 11.61
C LEU A 646 -13.67 34.66 10.15
N VAL A 647 -12.98 33.61 9.74
CA VAL A 647 -12.43 33.38 8.39
C VAL A 647 -12.75 31.94 7.92
N ASN A 648 -12.18 31.47 6.79
CA ASN A 648 -12.55 30.21 6.21
C ASN A 648 -11.42 29.15 6.22
N SER A 649 -10.20 29.55 6.53
CA SER A 649 -9.05 28.66 6.52
C SER A 649 -7.98 29.08 7.52
N GLY A 650 -7.00 28.16 7.77
CA GLY A 650 -5.83 28.46 8.60
C GLY A 650 -4.92 29.50 7.95
N SER A 651 -4.76 29.44 6.62
CA SER A 651 -3.95 30.42 5.89
C SER A 651 -4.53 31.84 6.02
N GLU A 652 -5.86 31.99 5.88
CA GLU A 652 -6.52 33.28 6.12
C GLU A 652 -6.36 33.73 7.59
N ALA A 653 -6.48 32.79 8.54
CA ALA A 653 -6.35 33.11 9.97
C ALA A 653 -4.94 33.60 10.30
N SER A 654 -3.92 32.90 9.90
CA SER A 654 -2.51 33.27 10.18
C SER A 654 -2.10 34.56 9.43
N ASP A 655 -2.56 34.76 8.18
CA ASP A 655 -2.33 36.01 7.43
C ASP A 655 -2.96 37.21 8.14
N LEU A 656 -4.24 37.05 8.57
CA LEU A 656 -4.92 38.10 9.34
C LEU A 656 -4.23 38.37 10.69
N ALA A 657 -3.74 37.33 11.38
CA ALA A 657 -3.00 37.48 12.64
C ALA A 657 -1.74 38.32 12.46
N ILE A 658 -0.96 38.10 11.41
CA ILE A 658 0.23 38.90 11.05
C ILE A 658 -0.20 40.36 10.75
N ARG A 659 -1.26 40.54 9.99
CA ARG A 659 -1.79 41.87 9.65
C ARG A 659 -2.28 42.64 10.88
N LEU A 660 -2.95 41.96 11.80
CA LEU A 660 -3.37 42.55 13.07
C LEU A 660 -2.15 43.01 13.90
N ALA A 661 -1.13 42.19 14.00
CA ALA A 661 0.09 42.50 14.71
C ALA A 661 0.84 43.72 14.10
N THR A 662 0.99 43.72 12.77
CA THR A 662 1.64 44.83 12.06
C THR A 662 0.84 46.14 12.18
N ALA A 663 -0.48 46.10 12.13
CA ALA A 663 -1.34 47.25 12.29
C ALA A 663 -1.30 47.82 13.72
N ALA A 664 -1.37 46.96 14.73
CA ALA A 664 -1.38 47.35 16.14
C ALA A 664 -0.04 47.92 16.60
N THR A 665 1.06 47.41 16.08
CA THR A 665 2.43 47.86 16.45
C THR A 665 2.97 48.96 15.56
N GLY A 666 2.41 49.18 14.37
CA GLY A 666 2.95 50.04 13.33
C GLY A 666 4.30 49.60 12.77
N ARG A 667 4.66 48.30 12.94
CA ARG A 667 5.93 47.69 12.54
C ARG A 667 5.69 46.64 11.46
N ARG A 668 6.79 46.22 10.83
CA ARG A 668 6.72 45.30 9.68
C ARG A 668 7.34 43.91 9.96
N ASP A 669 8.46 43.90 10.71
CA ASP A 669 9.30 42.72 10.83
C ASP A 669 8.63 41.60 11.69
N VAL A 670 8.69 40.37 11.22
CA VAL A 670 8.11 39.19 11.89
C VAL A 670 9.19 38.14 12.13
N VAL A 671 9.18 37.58 13.31
CA VAL A 671 10.07 36.45 13.67
C VAL A 671 9.27 35.16 13.54
N ALA A 672 9.76 34.25 12.71
CA ALA A 672 9.22 32.91 12.53
C ALA A 672 10.23 31.83 12.97
N VAL A 673 9.77 30.67 13.32
CA VAL A 673 10.61 29.53 13.68
C VAL A 673 10.91 28.71 12.43
N ARG A 674 12.12 28.14 12.27
CA ARG A 674 12.44 27.26 11.16
C ARG A 674 11.63 25.95 11.20
N GLU A 675 11.45 25.29 10.08
CA GLU A 675 10.63 24.09 9.88
C GLU A 675 9.12 24.30 10.16
N ALA A 676 8.63 25.56 10.16
CA ALA A 676 7.24 25.92 10.41
C ALA A 676 6.40 25.97 9.14
N TYR A 677 5.10 25.70 9.30
CA TYR A 677 4.11 25.90 8.25
C TYR A 677 2.88 26.63 8.80
N HIS A 678 2.58 27.81 8.26
CA HIS A 678 1.47 28.66 8.69
C HIS A 678 0.43 28.92 7.60
N GLY A 679 0.63 28.39 6.41
CA GLY A 679 -0.28 28.51 5.27
C GLY A 679 0.41 28.84 3.97
N TRP A 680 -0.39 28.97 2.91
CA TRP A 680 0.07 29.14 1.53
C TRP A 680 -0.29 30.50 0.91
N THR A 681 -0.94 31.42 1.65
CA THR A 681 -1.14 32.80 1.18
C THR A 681 0.19 33.54 1.17
N TYR A 682 0.31 34.62 0.40
CA TYR A 682 1.56 35.36 0.24
C TYR A 682 2.23 35.76 1.58
N GLY A 683 1.43 36.16 2.56
CA GLY A 683 1.96 36.53 3.88
C GLY A 683 2.31 35.31 4.73
N THR A 684 1.52 34.25 4.69
CA THR A 684 1.79 33.04 5.47
C THR A 684 2.88 32.16 4.85
N ASP A 685 2.98 32.10 3.52
CA ASP A 685 4.12 31.46 2.84
C ASP A 685 5.44 32.13 3.21
N ALA A 686 5.45 33.47 3.29
CA ALA A 686 6.65 34.22 3.69
C ALA A 686 7.16 33.83 5.09
N VAL A 687 6.30 33.47 6.04
CA VAL A 687 6.67 33.05 7.40
C VAL A 687 6.71 31.52 7.56
N SER A 688 6.23 30.76 6.58
CA SER A 688 6.39 29.32 6.51
C SER A 688 7.81 29.00 6.04
N THR A 689 8.51 28.18 6.80
CA THR A 689 9.95 27.95 6.64
C THR A 689 10.28 26.48 6.39
N SER A 690 9.26 25.63 6.29
CA SER A 690 9.40 24.21 5.93
C SER A 690 9.91 24.06 4.49
N THR A 691 11.00 23.33 4.32
CA THR A 691 11.60 23.05 3.02
C THR A 691 10.90 21.90 2.29
N ALA A 692 10.15 21.06 2.99
CA ALA A 692 9.29 20.06 2.38
C ALA A 692 8.08 20.69 1.67
N ASP A 693 7.47 21.69 2.29
CA ASP A 693 6.32 22.40 1.69
C ASP A 693 6.75 23.41 0.61
N ASN A 694 7.89 24.07 0.80
CA ASN A 694 8.48 25.02 -0.15
C ASN A 694 10.01 24.88 -0.17
N PRO A 695 10.61 24.19 -1.14
CA PRO A 695 12.07 23.99 -1.22
C PRO A 695 12.88 25.31 -1.23
N ASN A 696 12.26 26.42 -1.63
CA ASN A 696 12.88 27.73 -1.69
C ASN A 696 12.55 28.62 -0.47
N ALA A 697 11.81 28.11 0.51
CA ALA A 697 11.30 28.89 1.65
C ALA A 697 12.37 29.72 2.38
N LEU A 698 13.60 29.22 2.48
CA LEU A 698 14.69 29.93 3.13
C LEU A 698 15.44 30.91 2.19
N ALA A 699 15.46 30.66 0.90
CA ALA A 699 16.19 31.44 -0.11
C ALA A 699 15.40 32.64 -0.64
N THR A 700 14.09 32.52 -0.77
CA THR A 700 13.21 33.55 -1.37
C THR A 700 12.46 34.40 -0.34
N ARG A 701 12.74 34.18 0.93
CA ARG A 701 12.08 34.89 2.03
C ARG A 701 12.28 36.40 1.96
N PRO A 702 11.21 37.20 2.15
CA PRO A 702 11.31 38.64 2.13
C PRO A 702 12.11 39.17 3.33
N ASP A 703 12.67 40.38 3.20
CA ASP A 703 13.55 41.02 4.17
C ASP A 703 12.91 41.34 5.53
N TRP A 704 11.59 41.34 5.60
CA TRP A 704 10.83 41.55 6.84
C TRP A 704 10.61 40.29 7.67
N VAL A 705 11.00 39.12 7.16
CA VAL A 705 10.89 37.85 7.89
C VAL A 705 12.25 37.43 8.43
N HIS A 706 12.33 37.31 9.74
CA HIS A 706 13.51 36.83 10.46
C HIS A 706 13.21 35.43 11.02
N THR A 707 14.23 34.59 11.16
CA THR A 707 14.04 33.26 11.70
C THR A 707 14.87 32.99 12.93
N VAL A 708 14.31 32.21 13.82
CA VAL A 708 15.01 31.49 14.89
C VAL A 708 15.12 30.03 14.56
N GLU A 709 16.08 29.34 15.14
CA GLU A 709 16.27 27.90 14.90
C GLU A 709 15.05 27.09 15.37
N SER A 710 14.78 26.00 14.64
CA SER A 710 13.83 24.97 15.09
C SER A 710 14.31 24.39 16.40
N PRO A 711 13.47 24.37 17.47
CA PRO A 711 13.86 23.83 18.76
C PRO A 711 13.87 22.29 18.79
N ASN A 712 14.49 21.68 17.78
CA ASN A 712 14.57 20.25 17.59
C ASN A 712 15.51 19.63 18.62
N SER A 713 14.92 19.02 19.67
CA SER A 713 15.66 18.38 20.75
C SER A 713 16.24 17.01 20.38
N PHE A 714 15.84 16.42 19.25
CA PHE A 714 16.32 15.11 18.78
C PHE A 714 17.48 15.24 17.78
N ARG A 715 17.29 15.95 16.66
CA ARG A 715 18.29 16.10 15.60
C ARG A 715 18.96 17.46 15.53
N GLY A 716 18.42 18.44 16.21
CA GLY A 716 18.85 19.81 16.09
C GLY A 716 20.22 20.11 16.70
N LYS A 717 20.56 21.39 16.70
CA LYS A 717 21.81 21.91 17.23
C LYS A 717 22.00 21.60 18.71
N TYR A 718 20.94 21.67 19.51
CA TYR A 718 20.95 21.37 20.94
C TYR A 718 20.02 20.20 21.21
N ARG A 719 20.58 19.09 21.70
CA ARG A 719 19.87 17.82 21.85
C ARG A 719 19.56 17.50 23.30
N GLY A 720 18.48 16.77 23.53
CA GLY A 720 18.07 16.33 24.89
C GLY A 720 17.94 17.51 25.85
N ALA A 721 18.58 17.45 27.00
CA ALA A 721 18.52 18.48 28.03
C ALA A 721 19.11 19.85 27.60
N GLU A 722 19.98 19.86 26.60
CA GLU A 722 20.55 21.12 26.09
C GLU A 722 19.55 21.92 25.24
N ALA A 723 18.43 21.34 24.82
CA ALA A 723 17.41 22.02 24.01
C ALA A 723 16.87 23.30 24.65
N VAL A 724 16.95 23.45 25.96
CA VAL A 724 16.61 24.69 26.66
C VAL A 724 17.42 25.92 26.16
N ARG A 725 18.60 25.71 25.53
CA ARG A 725 19.42 26.78 24.94
C ARG A 725 18.78 27.47 23.75
N TYR A 726 17.84 26.80 23.05
CA TYR A 726 17.05 27.41 21.97
C TYR A 726 16.24 28.63 22.46
N VAL A 727 15.83 28.59 23.72
CA VAL A 727 15.13 29.72 24.36
C VAL A 727 16.03 30.97 24.35
N GLY A 728 17.27 30.84 24.82
CA GLY A 728 18.24 31.94 24.85
C GLY A 728 18.55 32.48 23.45
N GLU A 729 18.77 31.61 22.46
CA GLU A 729 19.04 32.03 21.08
C GLU A 729 17.87 32.78 20.46
N ALA A 730 16.63 32.34 20.71
CA ALA A 730 15.46 33.05 20.21
C ALA A 730 15.30 34.43 20.85
N VAL A 731 15.54 34.53 22.16
CA VAL A 731 15.55 35.81 22.88
C VAL A 731 16.63 36.75 22.34
N GLU A 732 17.87 36.25 22.24
CA GLU A 732 19.00 37.04 21.70
C GLU A 732 18.75 37.51 20.26
N GLN A 733 18.05 36.74 19.43
CA GLN A 733 17.70 37.19 18.09
C GLN A 733 16.75 38.39 18.12
N ILE A 734 15.75 38.35 19.00
CA ILE A 734 14.82 39.47 19.18
C ILE A 734 15.58 40.72 19.68
N GLU A 735 16.46 40.53 20.67
CA GLU A 735 17.28 41.61 21.20
C GLU A 735 18.22 42.24 20.16
N ARG A 736 18.84 41.41 19.30
CA ARG A 736 19.65 41.90 18.15
C ARG A 736 18.82 42.73 17.20
N MET A 737 17.61 42.27 16.85
CA MET A 737 16.71 43.04 15.98
C MET A 737 16.38 44.42 16.56
N VAL A 738 16.16 44.51 17.87
CA VAL A 738 15.95 45.81 18.57
C VAL A 738 17.18 46.67 18.49
N ALA A 739 18.37 46.15 18.75
CA ALA A 739 19.63 46.85 18.67
C ALA A 739 19.93 47.38 17.26
N ASP A 740 19.54 46.61 16.23
CA ASP A 740 19.69 46.99 14.81
C ASP A 740 18.62 47.99 14.34
N GLY A 741 17.74 48.46 15.23
CA GLY A 741 16.66 49.39 14.91
C GLY A 741 15.48 48.75 14.14
N ARG A 742 15.36 47.45 14.18
CA ARG A 742 14.32 46.67 13.51
C ARG A 742 13.49 45.86 14.53
N PRO A 743 12.86 46.48 15.54
CA PRO A 743 12.07 45.76 16.52
C PRO A 743 10.91 45.05 15.85
N PRO A 744 10.64 43.74 16.17
CA PRO A 744 9.62 42.97 15.51
C PRO A 744 8.21 43.48 15.77
N ALA A 745 7.32 43.33 14.78
CA ALA A 745 5.88 43.47 14.94
C ALA A 745 5.29 42.23 15.66
N ALA A 746 5.83 41.06 15.34
CA ALA A 746 5.34 39.82 15.89
C ALA A 746 6.40 38.71 15.94
N PHE A 747 6.17 37.76 16.84
CA PHE A 747 6.71 36.39 16.80
C PHE A 747 5.56 35.41 16.54
N ILE A 748 5.70 34.55 15.55
CA ILE A 748 4.72 33.49 15.23
C ILE A 748 5.31 32.10 15.43
N CYS A 749 4.57 31.21 16.10
CA CYS A 749 5.00 29.86 16.42
C CYS A 749 3.82 28.90 16.58
N GLU A 750 4.00 27.65 16.12
CA GLU A 750 3.15 26.53 16.56
C GLU A 750 3.49 26.18 18.00
N SER A 751 2.49 25.99 18.88
CA SER A 751 2.72 25.70 20.30
C SER A 751 3.20 24.26 20.58
N VAL A 752 2.96 23.33 19.65
CA VAL A 752 3.65 22.05 19.46
C VAL A 752 4.02 21.99 17.98
N TYR A 753 5.25 21.67 17.71
CA TYR A 753 5.80 21.77 16.37
C TYR A 753 5.23 20.69 15.45
N GLY A 754 4.17 21.02 14.76
CA GLY A 754 3.37 20.08 14.02
C GLY A 754 3.99 19.60 12.74
N ASN A 755 4.55 20.54 11.99
CA ASN A 755 5.18 20.21 10.72
C ASN A 755 6.50 19.48 10.91
N ALA A 756 7.20 19.72 12.01
CA ALA A 756 8.40 18.97 12.42
C ALA A 756 8.05 17.66 13.19
N GLY A 757 6.84 17.12 13.04
CA GLY A 757 6.47 15.81 13.55
C GLY A 757 5.85 15.76 14.97
N GLY A 758 5.27 16.86 15.44
CA GLY A 758 4.63 16.86 16.76
C GLY A 758 5.62 17.09 17.91
N MET A 759 6.73 17.72 17.65
CA MET A 759 7.79 17.96 18.64
C MET A 759 7.34 18.96 19.69
N ALA A 760 7.48 18.62 20.95
CA ALA A 760 7.24 19.55 22.05
C ALA A 760 8.34 20.64 22.10
N LEU A 761 7.93 21.87 22.40
CA LEU A 761 8.86 22.96 22.66
C LEU A 761 9.62 22.74 24.00
N PRO A 762 10.87 23.20 24.11
CA PRO A 762 11.57 23.17 25.39
C PRO A 762 10.81 23.92 26.50
N ASP A 763 10.98 23.49 27.73
CA ASP A 763 10.30 24.10 28.88
C ASP A 763 10.58 25.60 28.98
N GLY A 764 9.51 26.39 29.14
CA GLY A 764 9.58 27.85 29.25
C GLY A 764 9.88 28.58 27.95
N TYR A 765 9.90 27.91 26.80
CA TYR A 765 10.18 28.51 25.49
C TYR A 765 9.20 29.64 25.19
N LEU A 766 7.90 29.34 25.17
CA LEU A 766 6.88 30.38 24.86
C LEU A 766 6.86 31.48 25.92
N GLN A 767 7.03 31.18 27.21
CA GLN A 767 7.02 32.17 28.27
C GLN A 767 8.10 33.24 28.04
N GLN A 768 9.33 32.78 27.78
CA GLN A 768 10.46 33.70 27.67
C GLN A 768 10.48 34.43 26.32
N VAL A 769 10.18 33.75 25.21
CA VAL A 769 10.15 34.36 23.88
C VAL A 769 8.98 35.37 23.79
N TYR A 770 7.81 35.07 24.34
CA TYR A 770 6.69 36.00 24.40
C TYR A 770 7.00 37.22 25.26
N ALA A 771 7.71 37.03 26.37
CA ALA A 771 8.17 38.13 27.19
C ALA A 771 9.17 39.04 26.43
N ALA A 772 10.12 38.45 25.70
CA ALA A 772 11.11 39.20 24.91
C ALA A 772 10.46 39.99 23.75
N VAL A 773 9.57 39.38 23.01
CA VAL A 773 8.88 40.08 21.90
C VAL A 773 8.00 41.22 22.41
N ARG A 774 7.32 41.05 23.56
CA ARG A 774 6.55 42.11 24.20
C ARG A 774 7.43 43.25 24.73
N ALA A 775 8.56 42.92 25.35
CA ALA A 775 9.54 43.91 25.77
C ALA A 775 10.10 44.72 24.62
N ALA A 776 10.25 44.09 23.44
CA ALA A 776 10.56 44.77 22.17
C ALA A 776 9.37 45.58 21.62
N GLY A 777 8.17 45.49 22.22
CA GLY A 777 6.94 46.16 21.78
C GLY A 777 6.24 45.46 20.59
N GLY A 778 6.55 44.19 20.33
CA GLY A 778 5.85 43.33 19.39
C GLY A 778 4.79 42.48 20.06
N LEU A 779 4.11 41.61 19.29
CA LEU A 779 3.02 40.73 19.74
C LEU A 779 3.38 39.27 19.50
N ALA A 780 2.90 38.39 20.39
CA ALA A 780 3.04 36.95 20.29
C ALA A 780 1.84 36.35 19.58
N ILE A 781 2.06 35.61 18.49
CA ILE A 781 1.05 34.88 17.73
C ILE A 781 1.23 33.36 17.98
N SER A 782 0.20 32.71 18.52
CA SER A 782 0.15 31.25 18.62
C SER A 782 -0.66 30.66 17.48
N ASP A 783 -0.02 29.82 16.68
CA ASP A 783 -0.72 29.03 15.67
C ASP A 783 -1.26 27.74 16.30
N GLU A 784 -2.56 27.72 16.56
CA GLU A 784 -3.31 26.61 17.15
C GLU A 784 -4.06 25.76 16.11
N VAL A 785 -3.82 25.99 14.81
CA VAL A 785 -4.53 25.35 13.69
C VAL A 785 -4.46 23.82 13.75
N GLN A 786 -3.34 23.30 14.24
CA GLN A 786 -3.15 21.84 14.33
C GLN A 786 -3.33 21.27 15.73
N VAL A 787 -3.11 22.03 16.78
CA VAL A 787 -2.98 21.53 18.15
C VAL A 787 -4.15 21.87 19.07
N GLY A 788 -4.93 22.88 18.73
CA GLY A 788 -6.12 23.28 19.50
C GLY A 788 -7.23 22.23 19.53
N TYR A 789 -8.31 22.59 20.22
CA TYR A 789 -9.53 21.77 20.38
C TYR A 789 -9.31 20.46 21.16
N GLY A 790 -8.45 20.48 22.18
CA GLY A 790 -8.26 19.37 23.11
C GLY A 790 -7.47 18.18 22.57
N ARG A 791 -6.82 18.32 21.40
CA ARG A 791 -5.99 17.25 20.79
C ARG A 791 -4.84 16.80 21.69
N LEU A 792 -4.29 17.70 22.49
CA LEU A 792 -3.22 17.37 23.43
C LEU A 792 -3.70 16.66 24.70
N GLY A 793 -5.00 16.45 24.84
CA GLY A 793 -5.60 15.75 25.98
C GLY A 793 -5.74 16.63 27.20
N GLU A 794 -4.68 16.92 27.92
CA GLU A 794 -4.72 17.74 29.15
C GLU A 794 -5.08 19.19 28.87
N TRP A 795 -4.63 19.76 27.76
CA TRP A 795 -4.83 21.16 27.39
C TRP A 795 -5.79 21.28 26.21
N PHE A 796 -6.72 22.25 26.29
CA PHE A 796 -7.62 22.56 25.19
C PHE A 796 -6.90 23.34 24.07
N TRP A 797 -6.01 24.27 24.46
CA TRP A 797 -5.12 25.01 23.58
C TRP A 797 -3.66 24.61 23.83
N GLY A 798 -2.87 24.51 22.78
CA GLY A 798 -1.49 24.05 22.89
C GLY A 798 -0.58 24.95 23.72
N PHE A 799 -0.74 26.27 23.63
CA PHE A 799 0.06 27.21 24.40
C PHE A 799 -0.08 27.06 25.92
N MET A 800 -1.22 26.50 26.39
CA MET A 800 -1.47 26.29 27.82
C MET A 800 -0.45 25.36 28.48
N GLN A 801 0.12 24.40 27.73
CA GLN A 801 1.15 23.49 28.24
C GLN A 801 2.42 24.20 28.70
N GLN A 802 2.69 25.40 28.19
CA GLN A 802 3.84 26.22 28.52
C GLN A 802 3.47 27.31 29.56
N ASN A 803 2.25 27.32 30.10
CA ASN A 803 1.73 28.41 30.95
C ASN A 803 1.98 29.80 30.33
N ALA A 804 1.86 29.91 29.01
CA ALA A 804 2.03 31.13 28.26
C ALA A 804 0.68 31.57 27.69
N VAL A 805 0.48 32.89 27.58
CA VAL A 805 -0.72 33.46 26.94
C VAL A 805 -0.25 34.28 25.74
N PRO A 806 -0.63 33.96 24.51
CA PRO A 806 -0.31 34.78 23.34
C PRO A 806 -1.15 36.05 23.28
N ASP A 807 -0.80 36.99 22.41
CA ASP A 807 -1.60 38.18 22.13
C ASP A 807 -2.63 37.96 21.02
N ILE A 808 -2.31 37.02 20.13
CA ILE A 808 -3.18 36.62 19.00
C ILE A 808 -3.12 35.12 18.83
N ILE A 809 -4.25 34.50 18.52
CA ILE A 809 -4.36 33.07 18.21
C ILE A 809 -4.97 32.90 16.83
N SER A 810 -4.39 32.00 16.00
CA SER A 810 -5.01 31.54 14.77
C SER A 810 -5.53 30.10 14.93
N ILE A 811 -6.76 29.84 14.53
CA ILE A 811 -7.40 28.51 14.57
C ILE A 811 -8.10 28.18 13.25
N ALA A 812 -8.17 26.90 12.92
CA ALA A 812 -8.93 26.37 11.77
C ALA A 812 -9.13 24.83 11.91
N LYS A 813 -9.10 24.06 10.83
CA LYS A 813 -9.19 22.60 10.80
C LYS A 813 -10.27 22.05 11.74
N SER A 814 -9.88 21.74 12.98
CA SER A 814 -10.78 21.22 14.01
C SER A 814 -12.01 22.09 14.24
N THR A 815 -11.90 23.41 14.05
CA THR A 815 -12.97 24.38 14.25
C THR A 815 -14.22 24.05 13.45
N GLY A 816 -14.06 23.54 12.22
CA GLY A 816 -15.16 23.21 11.31
C GLY A 816 -15.40 21.71 11.11
N ASN A 817 -14.61 20.82 11.70
CA ASN A 817 -14.66 19.36 11.44
C ASN A 817 -14.70 19.03 9.94
N GLY A 818 -13.81 19.64 9.14
CA GLY A 818 -13.77 19.48 7.69
C GLY A 818 -14.54 20.53 6.91
N TYR A 819 -15.44 21.29 7.54
CA TYR A 819 -16.09 22.45 6.93
C TYR A 819 -15.13 23.67 6.93
N PRO A 820 -15.10 24.50 5.86
CA PRO A 820 -14.27 25.69 5.79
C PRO A 820 -14.61 26.71 6.89
N LEU A 821 -13.81 26.71 7.96
CA LEU A 821 -13.97 27.59 9.12
C LEU A 821 -12.66 27.78 9.85
N GLY A 822 -12.30 29.04 10.08
CA GLY A 822 -11.18 29.45 10.90
C GLY A 822 -11.51 30.71 11.68
N ALA A 823 -10.65 31.08 12.61
CA ALA A 823 -10.80 32.32 13.34
C ALA A 823 -9.44 32.87 13.80
N VAL A 824 -9.40 34.17 14.04
CA VAL A 824 -8.37 34.84 14.82
C VAL A 824 -8.99 35.41 16.07
N ILE A 825 -8.38 35.15 17.22
CA ILE A 825 -8.84 35.67 18.50
C ILE A 825 -7.73 36.53 19.12
N THR A 826 -8.06 37.72 19.59
CA THR A 826 -7.12 38.69 20.15
C THR A 826 -7.82 39.58 21.17
N SER A 827 -7.09 40.54 21.73
CA SER A 827 -7.69 41.56 22.61
C SER A 827 -8.39 42.65 21.80
N ARG A 828 -9.38 43.32 22.44
CA ARG A 828 -10.06 44.47 21.86
C ARG A 828 -9.10 45.56 21.40
N ALA A 829 -8.04 45.81 22.15
CA ALA A 829 -7.05 46.82 21.82
C ALA A 829 -6.29 46.51 20.50
N VAL A 830 -5.88 45.27 20.31
CA VAL A 830 -5.21 44.83 19.08
C VAL A 830 -6.19 44.88 17.91
N ALA A 831 -7.42 44.40 18.09
CA ALA A 831 -8.47 44.42 17.08
C ALA A 831 -8.80 45.83 16.59
N ASP A 832 -8.92 46.79 17.51
CA ASP A 832 -9.20 48.22 17.20
C ASP A 832 -8.02 48.88 16.49
N GLY A 833 -6.77 48.45 16.74
CA GLY A 833 -5.59 48.91 16.02
C GLY A 833 -5.67 48.67 14.51
N PHE A 834 -6.40 47.61 14.08
CA PHE A 834 -6.59 47.32 12.65
C PHE A 834 -7.39 48.42 11.90
N ARG A 835 -8.12 49.28 12.60
CA ARG A 835 -8.86 50.39 11.96
C ARG A 835 -7.93 51.33 11.18
N SER A 836 -6.66 51.39 11.53
CA SER A 836 -5.63 52.12 10.76
C SER A 836 -5.44 51.59 9.35
N GLN A 837 -5.80 50.32 9.10
CA GLN A 837 -5.69 49.64 7.80
C GLN A 837 -7.04 49.61 7.04
N GLY A 838 -8.11 50.21 7.62
CA GLY A 838 -9.45 50.20 7.06
C GLY A 838 -10.44 49.34 7.84
N TYR A 839 -11.14 48.46 7.14
CA TYR A 839 -12.08 47.50 7.76
C TYR A 839 -11.84 46.08 7.29
N PHE A 840 -12.19 45.11 8.11
CA PHE A 840 -12.17 43.69 7.76
C PHE A 840 -13.54 43.27 7.22
N PHE A 841 -13.52 42.49 6.15
CA PHE A 841 -14.71 41.81 5.59
C PHE A 841 -14.35 40.49 4.92
N SER A 842 -15.14 39.48 5.21
CA SER A 842 -15.15 38.21 4.48
C SER A 842 -16.59 37.90 4.05
N SER A 843 -16.80 37.49 2.80
CA SER A 843 -18.14 37.18 2.27
C SER A 843 -18.74 35.94 2.95
N THR A 844 -17.92 35.00 3.39
CA THR A 844 -18.34 33.72 3.98
C THR A 844 -17.81 33.49 5.39
N GLY A 845 -16.77 34.22 5.80
CA GLY A 845 -16.25 34.13 7.17
C GLY A 845 -17.31 34.56 8.18
N GLY A 846 -17.63 33.68 9.13
CA GLY A 846 -18.64 33.91 10.15
C GLY A 846 -20.06 33.85 9.65
N SER A 847 -20.34 33.16 8.54
CA SER A 847 -21.72 32.92 8.07
C SER A 847 -22.55 32.16 9.11
N PRO A 848 -23.91 32.26 9.10
CA PRO A 848 -24.73 31.51 10.00
C PRO A 848 -24.45 29.99 10.00
N LEU A 849 -24.15 29.42 8.84
CA LEU A 849 -23.79 28.02 8.71
C LEU A 849 -22.46 27.70 9.41
N SER A 850 -21.41 28.50 9.13
CA SER A 850 -20.09 28.34 9.75
C SER A 850 -20.19 28.40 11.29
N CYS A 851 -20.90 29.40 11.81
CA CYS A 851 -21.07 29.56 13.26
C CYS A 851 -21.88 28.40 13.89
N ALA A 852 -22.96 27.94 13.23
CA ALA A 852 -23.76 26.82 13.72
C ALA A 852 -22.91 25.51 13.75
N ILE A 853 -22.10 25.25 12.72
CA ILE A 853 -21.20 24.10 12.70
C ILE A 853 -20.15 24.24 13.81
N GLY A 854 -19.47 25.39 13.94
CA GLY A 854 -18.46 25.61 14.97
C GLY A 854 -18.99 25.41 16.38
N MET A 855 -20.22 25.88 16.68
CA MET A 855 -20.90 25.64 17.95
C MET A 855 -21.19 24.14 18.15
N THR A 856 -21.63 23.45 17.11
CA THR A 856 -21.89 22.00 17.17
C THR A 856 -20.60 21.22 17.45
N VAL A 857 -19.48 21.62 16.87
CA VAL A 857 -18.16 21.01 17.14
C VAL A 857 -17.81 21.14 18.62
N LEU A 858 -17.96 22.33 19.21
CA LEU A 858 -17.69 22.55 20.64
C LEU A 858 -18.61 21.71 21.54
N ASP A 859 -19.89 21.61 21.17
CA ASP A 859 -20.86 20.81 21.91
C ASP A 859 -20.52 19.32 21.86
N VAL A 860 -20.20 18.76 20.70
CA VAL A 860 -19.84 17.35 20.54
C VAL A 860 -18.54 17.01 21.28
N LEU A 861 -17.52 17.86 21.19
CA LEU A 861 -16.26 17.68 21.92
C LEU A 861 -16.49 17.51 23.41
N ARG A 862 -17.37 18.36 23.99
CA ARG A 862 -17.74 18.32 25.39
C ARG A 862 -18.58 17.09 25.70
N ASP A 863 -19.66 16.89 24.94
CA ASP A 863 -20.73 15.92 25.25
C ASP A 863 -20.20 14.47 25.10
N GLU A 864 -19.30 14.21 24.14
CA GLU A 864 -18.66 12.92 23.92
C GLU A 864 -17.32 12.77 24.66
N GLY A 865 -16.87 13.79 25.38
CA GLY A 865 -15.65 13.73 26.19
C GLY A 865 -14.38 13.50 25.39
N LEU A 866 -14.32 14.01 24.14
CA LEU A 866 -13.26 13.69 23.19
C LEU A 866 -11.88 14.19 23.63
N GLN A 867 -11.80 15.27 24.40
CA GLN A 867 -10.54 15.73 25.00
C GLN A 867 -9.97 14.71 25.99
N ASN A 868 -10.82 14.15 26.86
CA ASN A 868 -10.39 13.10 27.79
C ASN A 868 -10.01 11.82 27.06
N ASN A 869 -10.71 11.50 25.96
CA ASN A 869 -10.33 10.39 25.09
C ASN A 869 -8.96 10.60 24.50
N ALA A 870 -8.64 11.81 24.01
CA ALA A 870 -7.32 12.14 23.47
C ALA A 870 -6.19 11.96 24.51
N ALA A 871 -6.44 12.31 25.77
CA ALA A 871 -5.49 12.06 26.86
C ALA A 871 -5.27 10.56 27.09
N ARG A 872 -6.36 9.79 27.22
CA ARG A 872 -6.32 8.36 27.53
C ARG A 872 -5.72 7.53 26.38
N VAL A 873 -6.27 7.69 25.16
CA VAL A 873 -5.83 6.93 23.99
C VAL A 873 -4.45 7.38 23.54
N GLY A 874 -4.15 8.69 23.63
CA GLY A 874 -2.84 9.23 23.28
C GLY A 874 -1.72 8.71 24.17
N ALA A 875 -1.95 8.62 25.49
CA ALA A 875 -0.99 8.04 26.42
C ALA A 875 -0.75 6.55 26.13
N HIS A 876 -1.80 5.78 25.89
CA HIS A 876 -1.71 4.37 25.49
C HIS A 876 -0.93 4.19 24.20
N LEU A 877 -1.31 4.92 23.15
CA LEU A 877 -0.66 4.85 21.85
C LEU A 877 0.82 5.20 21.92
N LYS A 878 1.16 6.29 22.62
CA LYS A 878 2.56 6.70 22.81
C LYS A 878 3.38 5.61 23.50
N ALA A 879 2.87 5.01 24.57
CA ALA A 879 3.54 3.93 25.29
C ALA A 879 3.76 2.70 24.39
N ARG A 880 2.76 2.32 23.59
CA ARG A 880 2.89 1.21 22.62
C ARG A 880 3.94 1.50 21.54
N LEU A 881 3.97 2.72 20.98
CA LEU A 881 4.96 3.14 19.99
C LEU A 881 6.38 3.17 20.58
N GLN A 882 6.56 3.62 21.83
CA GLN A 882 7.83 3.57 22.53
C GLN A 882 8.31 2.13 22.76
N ALA A 883 7.40 1.19 23.04
CA ALA A 883 7.73 -0.22 23.12
C ALA A 883 8.16 -0.83 21.77
N LEU A 884 7.70 -0.29 20.63
CA LEU A 884 8.22 -0.65 19.31
C LEU A 884 9.61 -0.07 19.05
N GLN A 885 9.90 1.13 19.53
CA GLN A 885 11.22 1.76 19.44
C GLN A 885 12.30 0.88 20.07
N GLU A 886 12.00 0.21 21.17
CA GLU A 886 12.92 -0.72 21.82
C GLU A 886 13.25 -1.96 20.96
N LYS A 887 12.37 -2.32 20.03
CA LYS A 887 12.48 -3.51 19.19
C LYS A 887 13.03 -3.23 17.78
N HIS A 888 12.84 -2.02 17.28
CA HIS A 888 13.13 -1.66 15.91
C HIS A 888 14.03 -0.43 15.85
N ALA A 889 15.29 -0.64 15.51
CA ALA A 889 16.33 0.41 15.49
C ALA A 889 16.05 1.55 14.50
N ILE A 890 15.18 1.32 13.49
CA ILE A 890 14.76 2.36 12.57
C ILE A 890 13.90 3.44 13.23
N ILE A 891 13.23 3.14 14.35
CA ILE A 891 12.50 4.13 15.13
C ILE A 891 13.49 4.91 15.99
N GLY A 892 13.82 6.13 15.58
CA GLY A 892 14.71 7.00 16.31
C GLY A 892 14.10 7.54 17.59
N THR A 893 12.86 8.05 17.50
CA THR A 893 12.13 8.57 18.66
C THR A 893 10.62 8.67 18.38
N VAL A 894 9.82 8.76 19.46
CA VAL A 894 8.38 9.03 19.41
C VAL A 894 8.10 10.38 20.04
N HIS A 895 7.81 11.36 19.19
CA HIS A 895 7.45 12.72 19.57
C HIS A 895 5.98 12.84 19.99
N GLY A 896 5.65 13.93 20.66
CA GLY A 896 4.28 14.43 20.79
C GLY A 896 3.60 14.19 22.12
N ILE A 897 2.37 14.70 22.19
CA ILE A 897 1.50 14.74 23.38
C ILE A 897 0.06 14.45 22.93
N GLY A 898 -0.68 13.68 23.73
CA GLY A 898 -2.07 13.33 23.43
C GLY A 898 -2.19 12.57 22.12
N LEU A 899 -3.15 12.95 21.28
CA LEU A 899 -3.30 12.43 19.90
C LEU A 899 -2.61 13.32 18.85
N TYR A 900 -1.45 13.84 19.21
CA TYR A 900 -0.56 14.58 18.33
C TYR A 900 0.84 14.00 18.43
N LEU A 901 1.07 12.89 17.72
CA LEU A 901 2.30 12.11 17.81
C LEU A 901 3.05 12.09 16.46
N GLY A 902 4.34 11.82 16.52
CA GLY A 902 5.19 11.58 15.36
C GLY A 902 6.18 10.47 15.68
N VAL A 903 6.32 9.50 14.78
CA VAL A 903 7.31 8.43 14.89
C VAL A 903 8.42 8.73 13.91
N GLU A 904 9.56 9.19 14.40
CA GLU A 904 10.69 9.62 13.58
C GLU A 904 11.57 8.43 13.22
N MET A 905 11.75 8.20 11.92
CA MET A 905 12.52 7.10 11.35
C MET A 905 13.94 7.55 11.00
N ILE A 906 14.93 6.73 11.35
CA ILE A 906 16.36 6.99 11.12
C ILE A 906 17.04 5.74 10.57
N ARG A 907 18.05 5.91 9.71
CA ARG A 907 18.89 4.82 9.21
C ARG A 907 19.98 4.43 10.18
N ASN A 908 20.53 5.41 10.90
CA ASN A 908 21.65 5.23 11.77
C ASN A 908 21.44 5.94 13.12
N PRO A 909 21.46 5.25 14.24
CA PRO A 909 21.23 5.85 15.57
C PRO A 909 22.36 6.79 16.04
N GLU A 910 23.57 6.72 15.46
CA GLU A 910 24.68 7.60 15.83
C GLU A 910 24.62 8.92 15.05
N THR A 911 24.41 8.85 13.73
CA THR A 911 24.34 10.02 12.86
C THR A 911 22.97 10.66 12.81
N LEU A 912 21.92 9.92 13.17
CA LEU A 912 20.50 10.28 13.04
C LEU A 912 20.09 10.57 11.60
N GLU A 913 20.71 9.87 10.63
CA GLU A 913 20.38 10.01 9.21
C GLU A 913 18.90 9.70 8.98
N PRO A 914 18.13 10.61 8.34
CA PRO A 914 16.71 10.40 8.08
C PRO A 914 16.45 9.20 7.17
N ALA A 915 15.45 8.38 7.50
CA ALA A 915 15.00 7.24 6.69
C ALA A 915 13.82 7.67 5.80
N THR A 916 14.04 8.57 4.86
CA THR A 916 13.01 9.21 4.03
C THR A 916 12.29 8.21 3.12
N GLU A 917 13.05 7.48 2.34
CA GLU A 917 12.51 6.51 1.38
C GLU A 917 11.84 5.34 2.10
N GLU A 918 12.44 4.88 3.20
CA GLU A 918 11.89 3.83 4.04
C GLU A 918 10.55 4.25 4.65
N THR A 919 10.44 5.50 5.09
CA THR A 919 9.18 6.02 5.68
C THR A 919 8.06 6.07 4.63
N SER A 920 8.37 6.46 3.40
CA SER A 920 7.40 6.43 2.30
C SER A 920 6.94 5.00 1.99
N ALA A 921 7.86 4.06 1.87
CA ALA A 921 7.55 2.65 1.63
C ALA A 921 6.75 2.03 2.79
N ILE A 922 7.07 2.37 4.03
CA ILE A 922 6.30 1.98 5.22
C ILE A 922 4.86 2.51 5.11
N CYS A 923 4.65 3.76 4.69
CA CYS A 923 3.30 4.31 4.51
C CYS A 923 2.50 3.56 3.44
N ASP A 924 3.10 3.21 2.30
CA ASP A 924 2.46 2.41 1.26
C ASP A 924 2.07 1.02 1.79
N ARG A 925 2.97 0.35 2.52
CA ARG A 925 2.68 -0.95 3.14
C ARG A 925 1.62 -0.87 4.24
N MET A 926 1.61 0.19 5.04
CA MET A 926 0.56 0.43 6.04
C MET A 926 -0.82 0.59 5.39
N LEU A 927 -0.90 1.25 4.23
CA LEU A 927 -2.14 1.34 3.45
C LEU A 927 -2.63 -0.05 3.01
N GLU A 928 -1.74 -0.92 2.56
CA GLU A 928 -2.08 -2.31 2.22
C GLU A 928 -2.62 -3.08 3.43
N LEU A 929 -2.17 -2.75 4.63
CA LEU A 929 -2.65 -3.34 5.88
C LEU A 929 -3.88 -2.62 6.48
N GLY A 930 -4.50 -1.71 5.74
CA GLY A 930 -5.74 -1.05 6.15
C GLY A 930 -5.55 0.18 7.04
N VAL A 931 -4.37 0.81 7.05
CA VAL A 931 -4.07 2.02 7.83
C VAL A 931 -3.67 3.16 6.91
N ILE A 932 -4.36 4.29 7.00
CA ILE A 932 -3.97 5.53 6.33
C ILE A 932 -3.06 6.33 7.25
N ILE A 933 -1.80 6.48 6.84
CA ILE A 933 -0.74 7.25 7.51
C ILE A 933 0.12 7.93 6.44
N GLN A 934 0.78 9.04 6.76
CA GLN A 934 1.63 9.78 5.83
C GLN A 934 2.91 10.26 6.51
N PRO A 935 3.98 10.51 5.74
CA PRO A 935 5.18 11.14 6.26
C PRO A 935 4.98 12.65 6.48
N THR A 936 5.85 13.25 7.30
CA THR A 936 5.94 14.70 7.56
C THR A 936 7.36 15.08 7.95
N GLY A 937 7.58 16.39 8.17
CA GLY A 937 8.89 16.97 8.49
C GLY A 937 9.69 17.32 7.25
N ASP A 938 10.69 18.19 7.40
CA ASP A 938 11.53 18.65 6.27
C ASP A 938 12.28 17.51 5.56
N HIS A 939 12.44 16.36 6.21
CA HIS A 939 13.05 15.17 5.63
C HIS A 939 12.03 14.08 5.29
N MET A 940 10.73 14.31 5.45
CA MET A 940 9.65 13.33 5.18
C MET A 940 9.91 11.96 5.83
N ASN A 941 10.54 11.94 7.00
CA ASN A 941 10.93 10.72 7.72
C ASN A 941 10.18 10.50 9.04
N ILE A 942 9.07 11.20 9.25
CA ILE A 942 8.28 11.11 10.49
C ILE A 942 6.87 10.65 10.15
N LEU A 943 6.41 9.53 10.68
CA LEU A 943 5.02 9.10 10.53
C LEU A 943 4.09 10.04 11.31
N LYS A 944 3.28 10.79 10.57
CA LYS A 944 2.34 11.79 11.08
C LYS A 944 1.12 11.13 11.71
N THR A 945 1.10 11.02 13.02
CA THR A 945 0.05 10.33 13.79
C THR A 945 -0.88 11.33 14.46
N LYS A 946 -1.96 11.73 13.78
CA LYS A 946 -2.93 12.75 14.19
C LYS A 946 -4.35 12.33 13.86
N PRO A 947 -4.85 11.20 14.41
CA PRO A 947 -6.19 10.69 14.08
C PRO A 947 -7.30 11.63 14.55
N PRO A 948 -8.56 11.43 14.10
CA PRO A 948 -9.73 12.00 14.75
C PRO A 948 -9.77 11.65 16.24
N LEU A 949 -10.27 12.59 17.09
CA LEU A 949 -10.24 12.39 18.54
C LEU A 949 -11.19 11.28 19.05
N CYS A 950 -12.08 10.80 18.19
CA CYS A 950 -12.99 9.68 18.48
C CYS A 950 -12.34 8.29 18.30
N ILE A 951 -11.03 8.21 17.99
CA ILE A 951 -10.31 6.94 17.94
C ILE A 951 -10.34 6.24 19.30
N ASP A 952 -10.50 4.94 19.30
CA ASP A 952 -10.50 4.11 20.50
C ASP A 952 -9.17 3.36 20.70
N ILE A 953 -9.09 2.61 21.79
CA ILE A 953 -7.90 1.79 22.12
C ILE A 953 -7.68 0.69 21.06
N GLU A 954 -8.76 0.09 20.57
CA GLU A 954 -8.70 -0.99 19.57
C GLU A 954 -8.10 -0.47 18.26
N GLY A 955 -8.51 0.71 17.80
CA GLY A 955 -7.91 1.37 16.63
C GLY A 955 -6.45 1.74 16.86
N ALA A 956 -6.10 2.23 18.05
CA ALA A 956 -4.71 2.52 18.39
C ALA A 956 -3.83 1.26 18.40
N ASP A 957 -4.33 0.16 18.96
CA ASP A 957 -3.63 -1.12 18.98
C ASP A 957 -3.48 -1.69 17.57
N PHE A 958 -4.52 -1.65 16.74
CA PHE A 958 -4.46 -2.08 15.35
C PHE A 958 -3.37 -1.35 14.54
N TYR A 959 -3.26 -0.03 14.71
CA TYR A 959 -2.21 0.76 14.07
C TYR A 959 -0.81 0.30 14.49
N VAL A 960 -0.59 0.11 15.79
CA VAL A 960 0.72 -0.31 16.31
C VAL A 960 1.06 -1.73 15.87
N ASP A 961 0.09 -2.64 15.86
CA ASP A 961 0.29 -4.03 15.42
C ASP A 961 0.58 -4.09 13.90
N ALA A 962 -0.10 -3.29 13.08
CA ALA A 962 0.20 -3.16 11.66
C ALA A 962 1.61 -2.61 11.44
N LEU A 963 2.00 -1.56 12.17
CA LEU A 963 3.35 -0.99 12.08
C LEU A 963 4.42 -2.00 12.53
N HIS A 964 4.17 -2.73 13.63
CA HIS A 964 5.07 -3.79 14.07
C HIS A 964 5.27 -4.87 13.00
N ARG A 965 4.19 -5.27 12.35
CA ARG A 965 4.23 -6.23 11.25
C ARG A 965 5.08 -5.73 10.09
N VAL A 966 4.86 -4.49 9.64
CA VAL A 966 5.65 -3.87 8.57
C VAL A 966 7.13 -3.84 8.94
N LEU A 967 7.47 -3.39 10.15
CA LEU A 967 8.86 -3.31 10.61
C LEU A 967 9.53 -4.68 10.82
N THR A 968 8.76 -5.75 10.91
CA THR A 968 9.25 -7.13 11.09
C THR A 968 9.38 -7.87 9.75
N GLU A 969 8.35 -7.74 8.87
CA GLU A 969 8.31 -8.44 7.58
C GLU A 969 9.07 -7.68 6.48
N GLY A 970 9.25 -6.36 6.62
CA GLY A 970 9.82 -5.45 5.61
C GLY A 970 8.75 -4.59 4.91
N TRP A 971 9.22 -3.69 4.03
CA TRP A 971 8.42 -2.68 3.31
C TRP A 971 8.91 -2.43 1.88
#